data_4ecf5fb4db3b116c2125124d9c52a816
#
_entry.id   4ecf5fb4db3b116c2125124d9c52a816
#
_cell.length_a   1.000
_cell.length_b   1.000
_cell.length_c   1.000
_cell.angle_alpha   90.00
_cell.angle_beta   90.00
_cell.angle_gamma   90.00
#
_symmetry.space_group_name_H-M   'P 1'
#
loop_
_entity.id
_entity.type
_entity.pdbx_description
1 polymer ?
#
loop_
_entity_poly.entity_id
_entity_poly.type
_entity_poly.pdbx_seq_one_letter_code
_entity_poly.pdbx_strand_id
1 'polypeptide(L)'
;MAKRLVIIDGKSVFYRGYYAMPNLSTADGTPTGGVYGFAALSLELFKKLKPDYACVAWDKPKTNIRKRLEIYPDYKAGRKPAPADFYAQIPILHELLAAFGWPLYELDDYEADDILATLARKASEQGIEVCLITSDLDALQAVNPLVHVYALKKGLTNIDLFKPESFTEKYGIRVDQFLDLKAMKGDSSDNIPGVPGIGEKTAVQLLQQYETLDGIYENLWQIKDATRRKLEAGKASAELSKKVAELWFDAPVPLDLKAMDVSDLDTHKLKELLTKLEFRSLLRNLPEHMRDTDTSSSGTPDLAVVESAEEMPASHSRAVLLMAKELIVWPDGDGVWLSHERSKAAKLSRKVAADVVAKVPIVGHNTKAFLKDLLANGETELPEVHHDTEQGSFLLNPLRKSRELADLVGMEAIDDPKLAISAIWALYDEQSQALDALPDVAHVARTMDFPLIPVLARMEFRGIRLDSSKLSEMEVKLTKDIAEIQKTMFAMVGHEFNIASPAQLAEILYTELGLSTVGVKKGKTGFSTGQKELDKLRGQHPIIESIEQFRELTKLLNTYVKTLPEQADDAGRIHTVFRQDVAATGRLSSTDPNLQNIPIRTELGRQIRDAFVPDAGNVFVSADYSQFELRLAAVLAGDEKMINDFNAGTDIHAKTAAEVYKVPLDAVTKEQRRKAKVVNFGVLYGMSQHGLAAAANMNYQEAQHFIDEYFRVRPNIRKYIDETVKKAHDDGFVETLFGRRRWTPDVKSSNFVVRQAAERAAANMPIQGTEADLMKMAMIRVEENLTQLAVASAHLGAQQAEKNSSLPAESRVSQSADATSRPQQLLQIHDSILIECPKDMAEKVSTMLVETMENIYPKLGVRLQVDVHVGDNWGEV
;
A
#
# COMPACT_ATOMS: atom_id res chain seq x y z
N MET A 1 6.03 -18.88 -40.37
CA MET A 1 7.00 -18.24 -39.47
C MET A 1 7.90 -19.32 -38.93
N ALA A 2 9.17 -19.01 -38.61
CA ALA A 2 10.05 -19.98 -37.93
C ALA A 2 9.42 -20.33 -36.55
N LYS A 3 9.47 -21.60 -36.15
CA LYS A 3 9.02 -22.04 -34.83
C LYS A 3 9.93 -21.45 -33.76
N ARG A 4 9.35 -21.16 -32.57
CA ARG A 4 10.06 -20.49 -31.48
C ARG A 4 9.98 -21.30 -30.18
N LEU A 5 11.14 -21.51 -29.54
CA LEU A 5 11.28 -22.16 -28.24
C LEU A 5 11.69 -21.13 -27.19
N VAL A 6 10.95 -21.06 -26.09
CA VAL A 6 11.37 -20.32 -24.90
C VAL A 6 11.95 -21.29 -23.87
N ILE A 7 13.18 -21.02 -23.41
CA ILE A 7 13.83 -21.78 -22.34
C ILE A 7 14.06 -20.83 -21.16
N ILE A 8 13.50 -21.16 -20.00
CA ILE A 8 13.54 -20.32 -18.80
C ILE A 8 14.53 -20.90 -17.80
N ASP A 9 15.47 -20.08 -17.35
CA ASP A 9 16.26 -20.36 -16.15
C ASP A 9 15.34 -20.22 -14.93
N GLY A 10 14.84 -21.36 -14.46
CA GLY A 10 13.78 -21.39 -13.46
C GLY A 10 14.19 -20.76 -12.14
N LYS A 11 15.38 -21.10 -11.64
CA LYS A 11 15.86 -20.61 -10.35
C LYS A 11 16.18 -19.12 -10.41
N SER A 12 16.77 -18.64 -11.49
CA SER A 12 17.10 -17.22 -11.70
C SER A 12 15.83 -16.36 -11.73
N VAL A 13 14.82 -16.78 -12.51
CA VAL A 13 13.53 -16.08 -12.59
C VAL A 13 12.76 -16.14 -11.28
N PHE A 14 12.78 -17.29 -10.60
CA PHE A 14 12.12 -17.48 -9.30
C PHE A 14 12.75 -16.62 -8.20
N TYR A 15 14.08 -16.55 -8.11
CA TYR A 15 14.78 -15.63 -7.21
C TYR A 15 14.34 -14.19 -7.42
N ARG A 16 14.23 -13.79 -8.66
CA ARG A 16 13.78 -12.43 -9.01
C ARG A 16 12.36 -12.17 -8.56
N GLY A 17 11.44 -13.09 -8.81
CA GLY A 17 10.05 -13.02 -8.34
C GLY A 17 9.96 -12.90 -6.83
N TYR A 18 10.68 -13.74 -6.11
CA TYR A 18 10.71 -13.78 -4.66
C TYR A 18 11.16 -12.45 -4.05
N TYR A 19 12.25 -11.84 -4.55
CA TYR A 19 12.71 -10.55 -4.05
C TYR A 19 11.94 -9.35 -4.58
N ALA A 20 11.16 -9.50 -5.64
CA ALA A 20 10.26 -8.45 -6.13
C ALA A 20 8.95 -8.38 -5.34
N MET A 21 8.48 -9.53 -4.80
CA MET A 21 7.21 -9.70 -4.09
C MET A 21 7.40 -10.36 -2.71
N PRO A 22 8.22 -9.78 -1.81
CA PRO A 22 8.67 -10.47 -0.59
C PRO A 22 7.56 -10.78 0.43
N ASN A 23 6.40 -10.15 0.32
CA ASN A 23 5.32 -10.24 1.30
C ASN A 23 4.02 -10.79 0.71
N LEU A 24 4.07 -11.43 -0.47
CA LEU A 24 2.87 -12.01 -1.06
C LEU A 24 2.64 -13.42 -0.51
N SER A 25 1.49 -13.63 0.09
CA SER A 25 1.00 -14.91 0.60
C SER A 25 -0.49 -15.05 0.32
N THR A 26 -0.99 -16.28 0.33
CA THR A 26 -2.43 -16.59 0.35
C THR A 26 -3.06 -16.21 1.69
N ALA A 27 -4.37 -16.20 1.78
CA ALA A 27 -5.11 -15.86 3.01
C ALA A 27 -4.77 -16.78 4.20
N ASP A 28 -4.38 -18.03 3.94
CA ASP A 28 -3.93 -18.99 4.96
C ASP A 28 -2.46 -18.78 5.39
N GLY A 29 -1.78 -17.79 4.82
CA GLY A 29 -0.39 -17.46 5.15
C GLY A 29 0.66 -18.24 4.36
N THR A 30 0.29 -19.04 3.36
CA THR A 30 1.25 -19.74 2.49
C THR A 30 2.02 -18.72 1.65
N PRO A 31 3.37 -18.65 1.72
CA PRO A 31 4.14 -17.69 0.95
C PRO A 31 4.09 -18.04 -0.54
N THR A 32 3.78 -17.07 -1.41
CA THR A 32 3.58 -17.27 -2.85
C THR A 32 4.29 -16.24 -3.73
N GLY A 33 5.02 -15.29 -3.13
CA GLY A 33 5.61 -14.17 -3.87
C GLY A 33 6.57 -14.57 -4.99
N GLY A 34 7.38 -15.61 -4.76
CA GLY A 34 8.29 -16.16 -5.78
C GLY A 34 7.53 -16.81 -6.93
N VAL A 35 6.50 -17.58 -6.61
CA VAL A 35 5.64 -18.28 -7.58
C VAL A 35 4.88 -17.28 -8.44
N TYR A 36 4.27 -16.27 -7.80
CA TYR A 36 3.55 -15.20 -8.50
C TYR A 36 4.48 -14.42 -9.43
N GLY A 37 5.65 -13.99 -8.93
CA GLY A 37 6.60 -13.23 -9.72
C GLY A 37 7.15 -13.99 -10.90
N PHE A 38 7.41 -15.30 -10.73
CA PHE A 38 7.78 -16.21 -11.81
C PHE A 38 6.69 -16.27 -12.88
N ALA A 39 5.46 -16.58 -12.48
CA ALA A 39 4.32 -16.70 -13.39
C ALA A 39 4.03 -15.38 -14.11
N ALA A 40 4.00 -14.26 -13.41
CA ALA A 40 3.73 -12.95 -14.00
C ALA A 40 4.74 -12.56 -15.07
N LEU A 41 6.04 -12.74 -14.79
CA LEU A 41 7.10 -12.44 -15.75
C LEU A 41 7.04 -13.37 -16.96
N SER A 42 6.86 -14.67 -16.73
CA SER A 42 6.83 -15.67 -17.78
C SER A 42 5.63 -15.45 -18.71
N LEU A 43 4.43 -15.23 -18.17
CA LEU A 43 3.23 -14.96 -18.98
C LEU A 43 3.32 -13.65 -19.78
N GLU A 44 3.93 -12.60 -19.22
CA GLU A 44 4.19 -11.34 -19.93
C GLU A 44 5.11 -11.55 -21.15
N LEU A 45 6.16 -12.35 -20.95
CA LEU A 45 7.07 -12.70 -22.05
C LEU A 45 6.40 -13.61 -23.09
N PHE A 46 5.57 -14.55 -22.66
CA PHE A 46 4.81 -15.41 -23.58
C PHE A 46 3.89 -14.60 -24.48
N LYS A 47 3.19 -13.61 -23.96
CA LYS A 47 2.37 -12.69 -24.76
C LYS A 47 3.17 -11.95 -25.83
N LYS A 48 4.39 -11.53 -25.51
CA LYS A 48 5.29 -10.81 -26.43
C LYS A 48 5.95 -11.71 -27.44
N LEU A 49 6.42 -12.87 -27.00
CA LEU A 49 7.23 -13.78 -27.80
C LEU A 49 6.39 -14.75 -28.64
N LYS A 50 5.19 -15.10 -28.19
CA LYS A 50 4.28 -16.06 -28.80
C LYS A 50 5.00 -17.35 -29.20
N PRO A 51 5.57 -18.08 -28.24
CA PRO A 51 6.36 -19.28 -28.55
C PRO A 51 5.47 -20.45 -28.94
N ASP A 52 6.02 -21.37 -29.72
CA ASP A 52 5.42 -22.67 -30.01
C ASP A 52 5.78 -23.71 -28.95
N TYR A 53 6.96 -23.54 -28.32
CA TYR A 53 7.48 -24.46 -27.34
C TYR A 53 8.03 -23.73 -26.12
N ALA A 54 7.92 -24.36 -24.95
CA ALA A 54 8.48 -23.85 -23.70
C ALA A 54 9.03 -24.95 -22.82
N CYS A 55 10.10 -24.65 -22.08
CA CYS A 55 10.58 -25.50 -20.99
C CYS A 55 11.33 -24.67 -19.94
N VAL A 56 11.59 -25.29 -18.80
CA VAL A 56 12.30 -24.70 -17.67
C VAL A 56 13.52 -25.53 -17.33
N ALA A 57 14.70 -24.92 -17.25
CA ALA A 57 15.90 -25.54 -16.71
C ALA A 57 16.04 -25.19 -15.23
N TRP A 58 16.39 -26.16 -14.41
CA TRP A 58 16.48 -26.00 -12.96
C TRP A 58 17.75 -26.61 -12.39
N ASP A 59 18.35 -25.95 -11.42
CA ASP A 59 19.50 -26.46 -10.69
C ASP A 59 19.10 -27.55 -9.69
N LYS A 60 19.48 -28.79 -9.93
CA LYS A 60 19.25 -29.89 -8.98
C LYS A 60 20.05 -29.66 -7.69
N PRO A 61 19.38 -29.57 -6.53
CA PRO A 61 20.07 -29.21 -5.29
C PRO A 61 21.21 -30.19 -4.93
N LYS A 62 22.37 -29.65 -4.55
CA LYS A 62 23.55 -30.37 -4.06
C LYS A 62 24.34 -31.20 -5.10
N THR A 63 23.77 -31.58 -6.22
CA THR A 63 24.39 -32.49 -7.19
C THR A 63 24.79 -31.84 -8.50
N ASN A 64 24.17 -30.70 -8.85
CA ASN A 64 24.39 -30.01 -10.12
C ASN A 64 25.83 -29.50 -10.34
N ILE A 65 26.55 -29.13 -9.30
CA ILE A 65 27.89 -28.52 -9.37
C ILE A 65 29.07 -29.50 -9.15
N ARG A 66 28.79 -30.81 -8.98
CA ARG A 66 29.84 -31.76 -8.57
C ARG A 66 31.06 -31.76 -9.52
N LYS A 67 30.84 -31.85 -10.82
CA LYS A 67 31.90 -31.81 -11.81
C LYS A 67 32.72 -30.49 -11.81
N ARG A 68 32.07 -29.35 -11.59
CA ARG A 68 32.78 -28.07 -11.45
C ARG A 68 33.61 -28.02 -10.17
N LEU A 69 33.11 -28.60 -9.07
CA LEU A 69 33.89 -28.73 -7.82
C LEU A 69 35.10 -29.66 -7.94
N GLU A 70 35.07 -30.66 -8.85
CA GLU A 70 36.24 -31.47 -9.17
C GLU A 70 37.32 -30.66 -9.92
N ILE A 71 36.88 -29.66 -10.73
CA ILE A 71 37.81 -28.76 -11.45
C ILE A 71 38.32 -27.67 -10.49
N TYR A 72 37.41 -27.09 -9.67
CA TYR A 72 37.73 -26.01 -8.75
C TYR A 72 36.92 -26.15 -7.45
N PRO A 73 37.56 -26.65 -6.36
CA PRO A 73 36.88 -26.93 -5.08
C PRO A 73 36.22 -25.72 -4.43
N ASP A 74 36.72 -24.51 -4.69
CA ASP A 74 36.18 -23.27 -4.18
C ASP A 74 35.07 -22.63 -5.03
N TYR A 75 34.63 -23.34 -6.09
CA TYR A 75 33.53 -22.84 -6.95
C TYR A 75 32.26 -22.58 -6.17
N LYS A 76 31.70 -21.37 -6.30
CA LYS A 76 30.50 -20.88 -5.55
C LYS A 76 30.63 -20.94 -4.01
N ALA A 77 31.88 -21.05 -3.48
CA ALA A 77 32.12 -20.98 -2.05
C ALA A 77 31.68 -19.61 -1.49
N GLY A 78 30.99 -19.64 -0.35
CA GLY A 78 30.49 -18.42 0.30
C GLY A 78 29.09 -17.96 -0.11
N ARG A 79 28.41 -18.64 -1.04
CA ARG A 79 26.99 -18.37 -1.31
C ARG A 79 26.14 -18.71 -0.08
N LYS A 80 25.39 -17.71 0.43
CA LYS A 80 24.47 -17.90 1.56
C LYS A 80 23.20 -18.62 1.10
N PRO A 81 22.64 -19.57 1.90
CA PRO A 81 21.36 -20.17 1.59
C PRO A 81 20.25 -19.13 1.58
N ALA A 82 19.22 -19.35 0.76
CA ALA A 82 18.02 -18.54 0.77
C ALA A 82 17.21 -18.77 2.06
N PRO A 83 16.29 -17.88 2.43
CA PRO A 83 15.39 -18.07 3.56
C PRO A 83 14.52 -19.32 3.42
N ALA A 84 13.99 -19.85 4.55
CA ALA A 84 13.22 -21.08 4.55
C ALA A 84 11.92 -21.00 3.72
N ASP A 85 11.26 -19.85 3.73
CA ASP A 85 10.05 -19.56 2.95
C ASP A 85 10.30 -19.50 1.43
N PHE A 86 11.54 -19.25 0.99
CA PHE A 86 11.94 -19.42 -0.40
C PHE A 86 11.81 -20.89 -0.83
N TYR A 87 12.37 -21.80 -0.03
CA TYR A 87 12.34 -23.23 -0.34
C TYR A 87 10.93 -23.83 -0.22
N ALA A 88 10.09 -23.29 0.67
CA ALA A 88 8.70 -23.74 0.83
C ALA A 88 7.84 -23.49 -0.42
N GLN A 89 8.19 -22.52 -1.25
CA GLN A 89 7.47 -22.18 -2.48
C GLN A 89 7.88 -23.03 -3.69
N ILE A 90 9.00 -23.72 -3.66
CA ILE A 90 9.49 -24.50 -4.82
C ILE A 90 8.52 -25.63 -5.23
N PRO A 91 7.96 -26.44 -4.30
CA PRO A 91 6.94 -27.42 -4.68
C PRO A 91 5.71 -26.82 -5.36
N ILE A 92 5.26 -25.64 -4.90
CA ILE A 92 4.14 -24.91 -5.49
C ILE A 92 4.49 -24.45 -6.92
N LEU A 93 5.71 -23.96 -7.12
CA LEU A 93 6.17 -23.62 -8.46
C LEU A 93 6.19 -24.82 -9.40
N HIS A 94 6.68 -25.98 -8.94
CA HIS A 94 6.70 -27.20 -9.75
C HIS A 94 5.29 -27.65 -10.14
N GLU A 95 4.31 -27.53 -9.21
CA GLU A 95 2.91 -27.80 -9.50
C GLU A 95 2.36 -26.84 -10.56
N LEU A 96 2.73 -25.55 -10.49
CA LEU A 96 2.31 -24.54 -11.45
C LEU A 96 2.94 -24.76 -12.83
N LEU A 97 4.22 -25.14 -12.91
CA LEU A 97 4.88 -25.48 -14.17
C LEU A 97 4.23 -26.68 -14.86
N ALA A 98 3.87 -27.70 -14.07
CA ALA A 98 3.12 -28.83 -14.58
C ALA A 98 1.73 -28.43 -15.11
N ALA A 99 1.05 -27.48 -14.43
CA ALA A 99 -0.23 -26.95 -14.90
C ALA A 99 -0.12 -26.09 -16.15
N PHE A 100 1.01 -25.38 -16.35
CA PHE A 100 1.33 -24.69 -17.59
C PHE A 100 1.70 -25.62 -18.76
N GLY A 101 1.90 -26.91 -18.50
CA GLY A 101 2.42 -27.85 -19.50
C GLY A 101 3.89 -27.61 -19.85
N TRP A 102 4.67 -26.95 -18.97
CA TRP A 102 6.08 -26.64 -19.21
C TRP A 102 6.98 -27.67 -18.52
N PRO A 103 7.67 -28.55 -19.26
CA PRO A 103 8.56 -29.54 -18.67
C PRO A 103 9.73 -28.87 -17.98
N LEU A 104 10.04 -29.41 -16.80
CA LEU A 104 11.18 -28.96 -15.98
C LEU A 104 12.31 -29.97 -16.14
N TYR A 105 13.49 -29.48 -16.54
CA TYR A 105 14.70 -30.27 -16.69
C TYR A 105 15.71 -29.94 -15.60
N GLU A 106 16.15 -30.98 -14.90
CA GLU A 106 17.25 -30.93 -13.92
C GLU A 106 18.12 -32.16 -14.03
N LEU A 107 19.43 -31.98 -13.94
CA LEU A 107 20.40 -33.05 -14.08
C LEU A 107 21.40 -33.08 -12.91
N ASP A 108 21.88 -34.26 -12.58
CA ASP A 108 23.08 -34.40 -11.78
C ASP A 108 24.31 -33.98 -12.58
N ASP A 109 25.27 -33.32 -11.95
CA ASP A 109 26.56 -32.91 -12.48
C ASP A 109 26.54 -31.77 -13.53
N TYR A 110 25.35 -31.23 -13.86
CA TYR A 110 25.15 -30.11 -14.79
C TYR A 110 24.28 -29.02 -14.14
N GLU A 111 24.63 -27.80 -14.37
CA GLU A 111 23.85 -26.65 -13.92
C GLU A 111 22.69 -26.31 -14.90
N ALA A 112 21.74 -25.52 -14.47
CA ALA A 112 20.64 -25.03 -15.31
C ALA A 112 21.18 -24.34 -16.59
N ASP A 113 22.29 -23.61 -16.49
CA ASP A 113 22.91 -22.92 -17.62
C ASP A 113 23.44 -23.87 -18.66
N ASP A 114 24.00 -25.05 -18.27
CA ASP A 114 24.46 -26.10 -19.19
C ASP A 114 23.28 -26.75 -19.90
N ILE A 115 22.15 -26.96 -19.18
CA ILE A 115 20.90 -27.46 -19.76
C ILE A 115 20.34 -26.47 -20.77
N LEU A 116 20.28 -25.17 -20.41
CA LEU A 116 19.87 -24.08 -21.30
C LEU A 116 20.69 -24.05 -22.58
N ALA A 117 22.02 -24.04 -22.45
CA ALA A 117 22.95 -23.98 -23.57
C ALA A 117 22.82 -25.21 -24.49
N THR A 118 22.70 -26.40 -23.92
CA THR A 118 22.53 -27.65 -24.67
C THR A 118 21.21 -27.70 -25.45
N LEU A 119 20.08 -27.33 -24.80
CA LEU A 119 18.78 -27.29 -25.46
C LEU A 119 18.76 -26.23 -26.58
N ALA A 120 19.34 -25.04 -26.29
CA ALA A 120 19.44 -23.96 -27.27
C ALA A 120 20.22 -24.38 -28.51
N ARG A 121 21.37 -25.06 -28.35
CA ARG A 121 22.12 -25.60 -29.44
C ARG A 121 21.30 -26.61 -30.25
N LYS A 122 20.73 -27.63 -29.59
CA LYS A 122 19.96 -28.69 -30.26
C LYS A 122 18.75 -28.14 -31.03
N ALA A 123 18.07 -27.09 -30.49
CA ALA A 123 16.91 -26.47 -31.13
C ALA A 123 17.35 -25.59 -32.32
N SER A 124 18.41 -24.80 -32.17
CA SER A 124 18.94 -23.94 -33.24
C SER A 124 19.49 -24.75 -34.42
N GLU A 125 20.12 -25.91 -34.19
CA GLU A 125 20.54 -26.85 -35.22
C GLU A 125 19.37 -27.40 -36.05
N GLN A 126 18.13 -27.41 -35.50
CA GLN A 126 16.90 -27.74 -36.18
C GLN A 126 16.19 -26.52 -36.82
N GLY A 127 16.82 -25.35 -36.82
CA GLY A 127 16.28 -24.13 -37.40
C GLY A 127 15.18 -23.45 -36.54
N ILE A 128 15.07 -23.80 -35.27
CA ILE A 128 14.12 -23.21 -34.31
C ILE A 128 14.77 -21.96 -33.72
N GLU A 129 14.02 -20.82 -33.67
CA GLU A 129 14.43 -19.62 -32.93
C GLU A 129 14.32 -19.89 -31.43
N VAL A 130 15.38 -19.62 -30.68
CA VAL A 130 15.42 -19.85 -29.24
C VAL A 130 15.51 -18.54 -28.46
N CYS A 131 14.68 -18.38 -27.47
CA CYS A 131 14.69 -17.27 -26.51
C CYS A 131 15.07 -17.80 -25.12
N LEU A 132 16.28 -17.48 -24.67
CA LEU A 132 16.75 -17.81 -23.32
C LEU A 132 16.35 -16.69 -22.35
N ILE A 133 15.65 -17.04 -21.27
CA ILE A 133 15.19 -16.10 -20.25
C ILE A 133 15.95 -16.36 -18.96
N THR A 134 16.89 -15.47 -18.62
CA THR A 134 17.72 -15.59 -17.42
C THR A 134 18.16 -14.23 -16.89
N SER A 135 18.60 -14.15 -15.65
CA SER A 135 19.37 -13.01 -15.12
C SER A 135 20.88 -13.27 -15.11
N ASP A 136 21.30 -14.48 -15.43
CA ASP A 136 22.70 -14.82 -15.52
C ASP A 136 23.26 -14.49 -16.91
N LEU A 137 24.34 -13.71 -16.92
CA LEU A 137 24.98 -13.30 -18.17
C LEU A 137 25.86 -14.38 -18.75
N ASP A 138 26.12 -15.50 -18.06
CA ASP A 138 26.89 -16.61 -18.60
C ASP A 138 26.19 -17.25 -19.80
N ALA A 139 24.86 -17.20 -19.84
CA ALA A 139 24.07 -17.61 -20.99
C ALA A 139 24.39 -16.84 -22.29
N LEU A 140 25.10 -15.71 -22.23
CA LEU A 140 25.53 -14.96 -23.40
C LEU A 140 26.51 -15.77 -24.29
N GLN A 141 27.19 -16.79 -23.74
CA GLN A 141 28.00 -17.71 -24.49
C GLN A 141 27.21 -18.50 -25.56
N ALA A 142 25.90 -18.64 -25.37
CA ALA A 142 25.00 -19.35 -26.30
C ALA A 142 24.42 -18.47 -27.41
N VAL A 143 24.64 -17.17 -27.38
CA VAL A 143 24.10 -16.22 -28.40
C VAL A 143 24.61 -16.55 -29.80
N ASN A 144 23.65 -16.70 -30.72
CA ASN A 144 23.95 -16.86 -32.15
C ASN A 144 22.75 -16.29 -32.97
N PRO A 145 22.74 -16.33 -34.30
CA PRO A 145 21.66 -15.79 -35.13
C PRO A 145 20.27 -16.34 -34.83
N LEU A 146 20.15 -17.55 -34.24
CA LEU A 146 18.89 -18.18 -33.86
C LEU A 146 18.68 -18.25 -32.35
N VAL A 147 19.68 -17.97 -31.50
CA VAL A 147 19.61 -18.01 -30.05
C VAL A 147 19.78 -16.61 -29.50
N HIS A 148 18.72 -16.09 -28.86
CA HIS A 148 18.68 -14.76 -28.30
C HIS A 148 18.52 -14.84 -26.78
N VAL A 149 19.24 -13.99 -26.03
CA VAL A 149 19.18 -13.95 -24.57
C VAL A 149 18.37 -12.72 -24.11
N TYR A 150 17.32 -12.98 -23.38
CA TYR A 150 16.51 -11.99 -22.67
C TYR A 150 17.04 -11.87 -21.26
N ALA A 151 18.01 -11.00 -21.07
CA ALA A 151 18.70 -10.80 -19.79
C ALA A 151 17.85 -9.91 -18.86
N LEU A 152 17.38 -10.49 -17.77
CA LEU A 152 16.52 -9.81 -16.79
C LEU A 152 17.33 -8.87 -15.93
N LYS A 153 16.95 -7.57 -15.90
CA LYS A 153 17.48 -6.54 -15.01
C LYS A 153 16.59 -6.33 -13.77
N LYS A 154 16.82 -5.26 -13.03
CA LYS A 154 16.07 -4.95 -11.81
C LYS A 154 14.55 -4.80 -12.07
N GLY A 155 13.72 -5.51 -11.30
CA GLY A 155 12.26 -5.53 -11.45
C GLY A 155 11.78 -6.59 -12.43
N LEU A 156 10.47 -6.65 -12.69
CA LEU A 156 9.85 -7.66 -13.56
C LEU A 156 9.79 -7.24 -15.05
N THR A 157 9.97 -5.96 -15.36
CA THR A 157 9.72 -5.40 -16.70
C THR A 157 10.98 -4.95 -17.45
N ASN A 158 12.12 -4.85 -16.79
CA ASN A 158 13.35 -4.34 -17.41
C ASN A 158 14.21 -5.48 -17.94
N ILE A 159 14.23 -5.64 -19.25
CA ILE A 159 14.87 -6.76 -19.96
C ILE A 159 15.79 -6.21 -21.06
N ASP A 160 17.05 -6.66 -21.09
CA ASP A 160 17.96 -6.42 -22.22
C ASP A 160 17.90 -7.61 -23.19
N LEU A 161 17.71 -7.33 -24.46
CA LEU A 161 17.77 -8.33 -25.51
C LEU A 161 19.17 -8.38 -26.11
N PHE A 162 19.81 -9.56 -26.06
CA PHE A 162 21.09 -9.83 -26.69
C PHE A 162 20.94 -10.73 -27.92
N LYS A 163 21.31 -10.17 -29.06
CA LYS A 163 21.59 -10.80 -30.32
C LYS A 163 23.07 -10.59 -30.61
N PRO A 164 23.68 -11.28 -31.64
CA PRO A 164 25.10 -11.07 -31.96
C PRO A 164 25.48 -9.59 -32.16
N GLU A 165 24.61 -8.81 -32.79
CA GLU A 165 24.84 -7.38 -33.07
C GLU A 165 24.83 -6.54 -31.77
N SER A 166 23.78 -6.66 -30.97
CA SER A 166 23.65 -5.92 -29.69
C SER A 166 24.67 -6.37 -28.64
N PHE A 167 25.12 -7.63 -28.71
CA PHE A 167 26.23 -8.11 -27.90
C PHE A 167 27.52 -7.39 -28.24
N THR A 168 27.86 -7.37 -29.58
CA THR A 168 29.09 -6.72 -30.07
C THR A 168 29.06 -5.21 -29.78
N GLU A 169 27.91 -4.54 -29.94
CA GLU A 169 27.75 -3.12 -29.62
C GLU A 169 28.04 -2.86 -28.15
N LYS A 170 27.55 -3.70 -27.23
CA LYS A 170 27.72 -3.51 -25.80
C LYS A 170 29.10 -3.85 -25.28
N TYR A 171 29.67 -4.96 -25.70
CA TYR A 171 30.93 -5.47 -25.15
C TYR A 171 32.17 -5.11 -26.00
N GLY A 172 31.97 -4.69 -27.26
CA GLY A 172 33.08 -4.36 -28.19
C GLY A 172 33.87 -5.56 -28.66
N ILE A 173 33.40 -6.79 -28.46
CA ILE A 173 34.02 -8.07 -28.87
C ILE A 173 32.93 -9.01 -29.46
N ARG A 174 33.32 -10.08 -30.11
CA ARG A 174 32.41 -11.10 -30.61
C ARG A 174 31.96 -12.05 -29.49
N VAL A 175 30.85 -12.76 -29.70
CA VAL A 175 30.27 -13.70 -28.72
C VAL A 175 31.27 -14.83 -28.36
N ASP A 176 31.99 -15.35 -29.36
CA ASP A 176 33.03 -16.40 -29.19
C ASP A 176 34.20 -15.98 -28.29
N GLN A 177 34.43 -14.69 -28.11
CA GLN A 177 35.44 -14.12 -27.22
C GLN A 177 34.92 -13.90 -25.77
N PHE A 178 33.63 -14.13 -25.50
CA PHE A 178 33.05 -13.82 -24.18
C PHE A 178 33.58 -14.72 -23.06
N LEU A 179 33.80 -16.00 -23.35
CA LEU A 179 34.44 -16.93 -22.40
C LEU A 179 35.85 -16.49 -22.05
N ASP A 180 36.62 -16.04 -23.02
CA ASP A 180 37.99 -15.53 -22.81
C ASP A 180 37.99 -14.22 -21.99
N LEU A 181 36.98 -13.36 -22.20
CA LEU A 181 36.78 -12.18 -21.37
C LEU A 181 36.53 -12.58 -19.90
N LYS A 182 35.64 -13.56 -19.65
CA LYS A 182 35.39 -14.09 -18.31
C LYS A 182 36.60 -14.77 -17.68
N ALA A 183 37.34 -15.52 -18.47
CA ALA A 183 38.60 -16.16 -18.03
C ALA A 183 39.62 -15.16 -17.50
N MET A 184 39.73 -13.99 -18.12
CA MET A 184 40.65 -12.93 -17.68
C MET A 184 40.11 -12.07 -16.54
N LYS A 185 38.84 -11.67 -16.63
CA LYS A 185 38.20 -10.79 -15.65
C LYS A 185 37.88 -11.50 -14.33
N GLY A 186 37.52 -12.79 -14.41
CA GLY A 186 36.95 -13.57 -13.33
C GLY A 186 35.48 -13.23 -13.05
N ASP A 187 34.89 -13.93 -12.09
CA ASP A 187 33.53 -13.68 -11.57
C ASP A 187 33.49 -13.87 -10.06
N SER A 188 33.30 -12.76 -9.37
CA SER A 188 33.22 -12.77 -7.90
C SER A 188 31.93 -13.41 -7.35
N SER A 189 30.84 -13.52 -8.13
CA SER A 189 29.60 -14.15 -7.73
C SER A 189 29.73 -15.68 -7.66
N ASP A 190 30.56 -16.25 -8.52
CA ASP A 190 30.85 -17.68 -8.63
C ASP A 190 32.20 -18.06 -8.05
N ASN A 191 32.89 -17.10 -7.46
CA ASN A 191 34.22 -17.25 -6.90
C ASN A 191 35.27 -17.66 -7.95
N ILE A 192 35.10 -17.21 -9.20
CA ILE A 192 36.05 -17.47 -10.31
C ILE A 192 37.14 -16.40 -10.28
N PRO A 193 38.43 -16.78 -10.14
CA PRO A 193 39.49 -15.84 -9.78
C PRO A 193 39.88 -14.85 -10.87
N GLY A 194 39.83 -15.25 -12.17
CA GLY A 194 40.39 -14.46 -13.26
C GLY A 194 41.88 -14.21 -13.16
N VAL A 195 42.39 -13.22 -13.89
CA VAL A 195 43.77 -12.74 -13.79
C VAL A 195 43.83 -11.55 -12.84
N PRO A 196 44.50 -11.64 -11.68
CA PRO A 196 44.59 -10.56 -10.71
C PRO A 196 45.08 -9.23 -11.32
N GLY A 197 44.25 -8.18 -11.20
CA GLY A 197 44.57 -6.86 -11.73
C GLY A 197 44.29 -6.65 -13.22
N ILE A 198 43.66 -7.60 -13.90
CA ILE A 198 43.10 -7.44 -15.27
C ILE A 198 41.59 -7.26 -15.13
N GLY A 199 41.10 -6.07 -15.39
CA GLY A 199 39.66 -5.76 -15.40
C GLY A 199 39.08 -5.82 -16.82
N GLU A 200 37.75 -5.67 -16.93
CA GLU A 200 36.98 -5.77 -18.17
C GLU A 200 37.55 -4.91 -19.31
N LYS A 201 37.85 -3.63 -19.07
CA LYS A 201 38.41 -2.75 -20.09
C LYS A 201 39.71 -3.27 -20.69
N THR A 202 40.63 -3.75 -19.84
CA THR A 202 41.93 -4.29 -20.30
C THR A 202 41.77 -5.60 -21.05
N ALA A 203 40.88 -6.46 -20.55
CA ALA A 203 40.59 -7.74 -21.18
C ALA A 203 39.97 -7.56 -22.59
N VAL A 204 38.99 -6.63 -22.71
CA VAL A 204 38.37 -6.28 -24.00
C VAL A 204 39.40 -5.74 -24.99
N GLN A 205 40.28 -4.82 -24.60
CA GLN A 205 41.34 -4.29 -25.46
C GLN A 205 42.31 -5.37 -25.95
N LEU A 206 42.65 -6.31 -25.07
CA LEU A 206 43.53 -7.43 -25.44
C LEU A 206 42.82 -8.38 -26.41
N LEU A 207 41.55 -8.71 -26.22
CA LEU A 207 40.78 -9.55 -27.13
C LEU A 207 40.53 -8.90 -28.49
N GLN A 208 40.33 -7.59 -28.52
CA GLN A 208 40.23 -6.84 -29.79
C GLN A 208 41.53 -6.88 -30.59
N GLN A 209 42.68 -6.95 -29.93
CA GLN A 209 43.98 -6.92 -30.56
C GLN A 209 44.53 -8.33 -30.92
N TYR A 210 44.29 -9.31 -30.06
CA TYR A 210 44.91 -10.66 -30.13
C TYR A 210 43.86 -11.76 -30.29
N GLU A 211 42.58 -11.42 -30.39
CA GLU A 211 41.44 -12.25 -30.72
C GLU A 211 41.05 -13.29 -29.64
N THR A 212 41.99 -14.06 -29.13
CA THR A 212 41.72 -15.13 -28.14
C THR A 212 42.64 -15.04 -26.93
N LEU A 213 42.29 -15.76 -25.84
CA LEU A 213 43.14 -15.89 -24.66
C LEU A 213 44.50 -16.50 -25.05
N ASP A 214 44.51 -17.53 -25.89
CA ASP A 214 45.73 -18.16 -26.38
C ASP A 214 46.57 -17.18 -27.24
N GLY A 215 45.92 -16.43 -28.14
CA GLY A 215 46.58 -15.39 -28.93
C GLY A 215 47.19 -14.27 -28.07
N ILE A 216 46.60 -13.93 -26.96
CA ILE A 216 47.18 -13.00 -25.97
C ILE A 216 48.47 -13.58 -25.36
N TYR A 217 48.47 -14.86 -24.95
CA TYR A 217 49.60 -15.51 -24.35
C TYR A 217 50.76 -15.79 -25.38
N GLU A 218 50.43 -16.03 -26.64
CA GLU A 218 51.42 -16.16 -27.73
C GLU A 218 52.10 -14.82 -28.07
N ASN A 219 51.43 -13.70 -27.82
CA ASN A 219 51.93 -12.37 -28.16
C ASN A 219 52.30 -11.52 -26.94
N LEU A 220 52.62 -12.12 -25.78
CA LEU A 220 52.98 -11.41 -24.54
C LEU A 220 54.12 -10.39 -24.75
N TRP A 221 55.04 -10.64 -25.68
CA TRP A 221 56.15 -9.75 -25.99
C TRP A 221 55.73 -8.41 -26.58
N GLN A 222 54.54 -8.29 -27.13
CA GLN A 222 53.97 -7.06 -27.68
C GLN A 222 53.21 -6.27 -26.63
N ILE A 223 52.93 -6.88 -25.49
CA ILE A 223 52.09 -6.28 -24.42
C ILE A 223 52.97 -5.46 -23.48
N LYS A 224 52.44 -4.30 -23.03
CA LYS A 224 53.08 -3.40 -22.05
C LYS A 224 53.52 -4.17 -20.82
N ASP A 225 54.73 -3.89 -20.34
CA ASP A 225 55.41 -4.63 -19.26
C ASP A 225 54.55 -4.86 -18.02
N ALA A 226 53.84 -3.85 -17.54
CA ALA A 226 52.96 -3.94 -16.36
C ALA A 226 51.77 -4.90 -16.55
N THR A 227 51.21 -4.99 -17.73
CA THR A 227 50.10 -5.87 -18.08
C THR A 227 50.60 -7.28 -18.34
N ARG A 228 51.75 -7.38 -19.07
CA ARG A 228 52.44 -8.65 -19.37
C ARG A 228 52.73 -9.41 -18.07
N ARG A 229 53.37 -8.77 -17.07
CA ARG A 229 53.70 -9.42 -15.79
C ARG A 229 52.49 -10.00 -15.09
N LYS A 230 51.33 -9.29 -15.15
CA LYS A 230 50.09 -9.79 -14.57
C LYS A 230 49.56 -11.00 -15.29
N LEU A 231 49.58 -10.98 -16.63
CA LEU A 231 49.18 -12.11 -17.46
C LEU A 231 50.10 -13.33 -17.23
N GLU A 232 51.42 -13.13 -17.23
CA GLU A 232 52.39 -14.19 -16.95
C GLU A 232 52.18 -14.84 -15.59
N ALA A 233 52.00 -14.01 -14.52
CA ALA A 233 51.74 -14.48 -13.17
C ALA A 233 50.37 -15.16 -13.04
N GLY A 234 49.36 -14.73 -13.79
CA GLY A 234 47.98 -15.18 -13.71
C GLY A 234 47.60 -16.25 -14.74
N LYS A 235 48.53 -16.80 -15.54
CA LYS A 235 48.23 -17.76 -16.62
C LYS A 235 47.42 -18.97 -16.14
N ALA A 236 47.88 -19.66 -15.13
CA ALA A 236 47.20 -20.83 -14.58
C ALA A 236 45.80 -20.47 -14.03
N SER A 237 45.65 -19.27 -13.47
CA SER A 237 44.35 -18.78 -12.97
C SER A 237 43.38 -18.46 -14.14
N ALA A 238 43.88 -17.92 -15.26
CA ALA A 238 43.08 -17.69 -16.45
C ALA A 238 42.57 -19.00 -17.07
N GLU A 239 43.50 -19.99 -17.22
CA GLU A 239 43.17 -21.31 -17.76
C GLU A 239 42.16 -22.05 -16.89
N LEU A 240 42.31 -22.00 -15.54
CA LEU A 240 41.34 -22.53 -14.61
C LEU A 240 40.01 -21.81 -14.74
N SER A 241 40.00 -20.46 -14.74
CA SER A 241 38.82 -19.66 -14.87
C SER A 241 38.06 -19.93 -16.16
N LYS A 242 38.76 -20.12 -17.28
CA LYS A 242 38.17 -20.50 -18.56
C LYS A 242 37.42 -21.83 -18.45
N LYS A 243 38.05 -22.87 -17.89
CA LYS A 243 37.44 -24.20 -17.72
C LYS A 243 36.21 -24.20 -16.82
N VAL A 244 36.21 -23.37 -15.77
CA VAL A 244 35.11 -23.33 -14.80
C VAL A 244 33.94 -22.47 -15.31
N ALA A 245 34.23 -21.37 -16.04
CA ALA A 245 33.23 -20.48 -16.61
C ALA A 245 32.60 -20.97 -17.91
N GLU A 246 33.17 -22.00 -18.54
CA GLU A 246 32.69 -22.58 -19.79
C GLU A 246 31.32 -23.23 -19.60
N LEU A 247 30.37 -22.89 -20.47
CA LEU A 247 29.09 -23.61 -20.54
C LEU A 247 29.29 -24.92 -21.31
N TRP A 248 28.70 -25.98 -20.78
CA TRP A 248 28.72 -27.28 -21.44
C TRP A 248 27.48 -27.43 -22.33
N PHE A 249 27.70 -27.56 -23.62
CA PHE A 249 26.66 -27.68 -24.64
C PHE A 249 26.22 -29.13 -24.92
N ASP A 250 26.75 -30.10 -24.22
CA ASP A 250 26.58 -31.55 -24.44
C ASP A 250 25.94 -32.29 -23.26
N ALA A 251 25.25 -31.58 -22.38
CA ALA A 251 24.51 -32.16 -21.26
C ALA A 251 23.52 -33.24 -21.76
N PRO A 252 23.37 -34.38 -21.05
CA PRO A 252 22.54 -35.51 -21.50
C PRO A 252 21.02 -35.21 -21.31
N VAL A 253 20.54 -34.11 -21.89
CA VAL A 253 19.14 -33.70 -21.88
C VAL A 253 18.54 -33.90 -23.28
N PRO A 254 17.37 -34.58 -23.41
CA PRO A 254 16.68 -34.73 -24.69
C PRO A 254 15.96 -33.42 -25.07
N LEU A 255 15.94 -33.12 -26.38
CA LEU A 255 15.07 -32.06 -26.91
C LEU A 255 13.74 -32.75 -27.32
N ASP A 256 12.77 -32.75 -26.38
CA ASP A 256 11.43 -33.32 -26.62
C ASP A 256 10.43 -32.20 -26.93
N LEU A 257 10.36 -31.85 -28.24
CA LEU A 257 9.47 -30.77 -28.70
C LEU A 257 7.99 -31.09 -28.50
N LYS A 258 7.62 -32.39 -28.37
CA LYS A 258 6.24 -32.76 -28.09
C LYS A 258 5.86 -32.43 -26.65
N ALA A 259 6.72 -32.76 -25.70
CA ALA A 259 6.50 -32.41 -24.29
C ALA A 259 6.59 -30.90 -24.01
N MET A 260 7.24 -30.13 -24.93
CA MET A 260 7.40 -28.68 -24.82
C MET A 260 6.31 -27.88 -25.52
N ASP A 261 5.34 -28.52 -26.18
CA ASP A 261 4.28 -27.82 -26.93
C ASP A 261 3.41 -27.00 -25.97
N VAL A 262 3.38 -25.69 -26.16
CA VAL A 262 2.66 -24.77 -25.25
C VAL A 262 1.15 -24.87 -25.36
N SER A 263 0.62 -25.57 -26.38
CA SER A 263 -0.80 -25.86 -26.53
C SER A 263 -1.27 -27.10 -25.77
N ASP A 264 -0.35 -27.93 -25.33
CA ASP A 264 -0.65 -29.18 -24.57
C ASP A 264 -0.66 -28.91 -23.06
N LEU A 265 -1.73 -28.26 -22.57
CA LEU A 265 -1.91 -27.95 -21.16
C LEU A 265 -3.35 -28.23 -20.70
N ASP A 266 -3.50 -28.51 -19.44
CA ASP A 266 -4.81 -28.66 -18.78
C ASP A 266 -5.27 -27.30 -18.24
N THR A 267 -6.08 -26.60 -19.04
CA THR A 267 -6.60 -25.27 -18.71
C THR A 267 -7.45 -25.24 -17.45
N HIS A 268 -8.18 -26.33 -17.18
CA HIS A 268 -9.01 -26.46 -15.97
C HIS A 268 -8.12 -26.56 -14.71
N LYS A 269 -7.12 -27.43 -14.75
CA LYS A 269 -6.16 -27.59 -13.64
C LYS A 269 -5.36 -26.32 -13.38
N LEU A 270 -4.98 -25.61 -14.45
CA LEU A 270 -4.31 -24.32 -14.33
C LEU A 270 -5.19 -23.29 -13.62
N LYS A 271 -6.45 -23.19 -14.01
CA LYS A 271 -7.44 -22.29 -13.43
C LYS A 271 -7.67 -22.63 -11.94
N GLU A 272 -7.85 -23.91 -11.61
CA GLU A 272 -8.02 -24.38 -10.23
C GLU A 272 -6.81 -23.98 -9.35
N LEU A 273 -5.59 -24.24 -9.83
CA LEU A 273 -4.38 -23.93 -9.10
C LEU A 273 -4.17 -22.41 -8.92
N LEU A 274 -4.36 -21.62 -9.97
CA LEU A 274 -4.26 -20.15 -9.87
C LEU A 274 -5.32 -19.56 -8.94
N THR A 275 -6.50 -20.16 -8.90
CA THR A 275 -7.58 -19.79 -7.96
C THR A 275 -7.18 -20.12 -6.52
N LYS A 276 -6.70 -21.35 -6.26
CA LYS A 276 -6.20 -21.79 -4.96
C LYS A 276 -5.05 -20.90 -4.44
N LEU A 277 -4.17 -20.45 -5.34
CA LEU A 277 -3.07 -19.54 -5.02
C LEU A 277 -3.50 -18.07 -4.94
N GLU A 278 -4.78 -17.76 -5.15
CA GLU A 278 -5.35 -16.39 -5.18
C GLU A 278 -4.70 -15.47 -6.25
N PHE A 279 -4.20 -16.04 -7.34
CA PHE A 279 -3.54 -15.32 -8.44
C PHE A 279 -4.53 -14.77 -9.46
N ARG A 280 -5.57 -14.06 -9.00
CA ARG A 280 -6.68 -13.55 -9.82
C ARG A 280 -6.22 -12.66 -10.98
N SER A 281 -5.20 -11.82 -10.75
CA SER A 281 -4.64 -10.97 -11.82
C SER A 281 -3.97 -11.77 -12.93
N LEU A 282 -3.38 -12.93 -12.61
CA LEU A 282 -2.81 -13.82 -13.62
C LEU A 282 -3.90 -14.56 -14.39
N LEU A 283 -4.96 -15.00 -13.71
CA LEU A 283 -6.13 -15.60 -14.35
C LEU A 283 -6.73 -14.70 -15.43
N ARG A 284 -6.91 -13.42 -15.11
CA ARG A 284 -7.41 -12.41 -16.06
C ARG A 284 -6.46 -12.18 -17.24
N ASN A 285 -5.17 -12.28 -16.98
CA ASN A 285 -4.12 -11.97 -17.93
C ASN A 285 -3.52 -13.20 -18.62
N LEU A 286 -4.15 -14.37 -18.56
CA LEU A 286 -3.68 -15.55 -19.28
C LEU A 286 -3.70 -15.31 -20.80
N PRO A 287 -2.70 -15.84 -21.55
CA PRO A 287 -2.79 -15.95 -23.01
C PRO A 287 -4.05 -16.71 -23.43
N GLU A 288 -4.58 -16.38 -24.60
CA GLU A 288 -5.87 -16.93 -25.08
C GLU A 288 -5.91 -18.47 -25.07
N HIS A 289 -4.84 -19.14 -25.50
CA HIS A 289 -4.74 -20.61 -25.53
C HIS A 289 -4.65 -21.26 -24.14
N MET A 290 -4.42 -20.48 -23.08
CA MET A 290 -4.37 -20.95 -21.68
C MET A 290 -5.68 -20.69 -20.92
N ARG A 291 -6.67 -20.05 -21.59
CA ARG A 291 -7.96 -19.79 -20.98
C ARG A 291 -8.86 -21.02 -21.13
N ASP A 292 -9.56 -21.33 -20.06
CA ASP A 292 -10.60 -22.35 -20.07
C ASP A 292 -11.79 -21.83 -20.88
N THR A 293 -12.13 -22.51 -22.00
CA THR A 293 -13.25 -22.17 -22.87
C THR A 293 -14.55 -22.86 -22.46
N ASP A 294 -14.47 -23.84 -21.54
CA ASP A 294 -15.66 -24.51 -21.02
C ASP A 294 -16.25 -23.72 -19.85
N THR A 295 -17.31 -22.97 -20.12
CA THR A 295 -18.06 -22.18 -19.14
C THR A 295 -18.86 -23.00 -18.11
N SER A 296 -18.70 -24.31 -18.04
CA SER A 296 -19.55 -25.20 -17.26
C SER A 296 -18.87 -26.01 -16.17
N SER A 297 -17.86 -25.47 -15.47
CA SER A 297 -17.50 -25.97 -14.11
C SER A 297 -16.30 -25.23 -13.55
N SER A 298 -16.52 -24.27 -12.70
CA SER A 298 -15.46 -23.55 -11.99
C SER A 298 -15.54 -23.84 -10.49
N GLY A 299 -14.49 -24.42 -9.94
CA GLY A 299 -14.25 -24.45 -8.51
C GLY A 299 -13.79 -23.10 -7.95
N THR A 300 -14.66 -22.08 -7.98
CA THR A 300 -14.71 -21.05 -6.94
C THR A 300 -15.61 -21.59 -5.84
N PRO A 301 -15.43 -21.25 -4.55
CA PRO A 301 -16.46 -21.53 -3.57
C PRO A 301 -17.75 -20.92 -4.12
N ASP A 302 -18.74 -21.77 -4.35
CA ASP A 302 -20.01 -21.55 -5.04
C ASP A 302 -20.61 -20.16 -4.91
N LEU A 303 -20.14 -19.20 -5.69
CA LEU A 303 -21.05 -18.22 -6.25
C LEU A 303 -21.72 -18.93 -7.42
N ALA A 304 -22.97 -19.37 -7.26
CA ALA A 304 -23.81 -19.90 -8.32
C ALA A 304 -23.65 -19.02 -9.56
N VAL A 305 -23.60 -19.61 -10.75
CA VAL A 305 -23.51 -18.87 -12.03
C VAL A 305 -24.47 -17.68 -11.95
N VAL A 306 -23.88 -16.46 -11.89
CA VAL A 306 -24.68 -15.25 -11.72
C VAL A 306 -25.33 -14.97 -13.07
N GLU A 307 -26.55 -15.46 -13.24
CA GLU A 307 -27.36 -15.15 -14.41
C GLU A 307 -27.95 -13.74 -14.28
N SER A 308 -28.04 -13.04 -15.40
CA SER A 308 -28.67 -11.71 -15.45
C SER A 308 -30.14 -11.77 -15.02
N ALA A 309 -30.59 -10.88 -14.13
CA ALA A 309 -31.94 -10.84 -13.63
C ALA A 309 -32.96 -10.51 -14.75
N GLU A 310 -34.16 -11.06 -14.67
CA GLU A 310 -35.28 -10.73 -15.58
C GLU A 310 -35.82 -9.33 -15.27
N GLU A 311 -36.14 -8.56 -16.30
CA GLU A 311 -36.73 -7.22 -16.15
C GLU A 311 -38.24 -7.29 -15.82
N MET A 312 -38.62 -6.60 -14.73
CA MET A 312 -40.04 -6.48 -14.36
C MET A 312 -40.70 -5.29 -15.03
N PRO A 313 -42.00 -5.43 -15.44
CA PRO A 313 -42.79 -4.29 -15.98
C PRO A 313 -42.89 -3.14 -14.96
N ALA A 314 -42.62 -1.90 -15.39
CA ALA A 314 -42.60 -0.70 -14.54
C ALA A 314 -43.94 -0.45 -13.78
N SER A 315 -45.09 -0.87 -14.31
CA SER A 315 -46.40 -0.69 -13.68
C SER A 315 -46.66 -1.53 -12.42
N HIS A 316 -45.96 -2.66 -12.25
CA HIS A 316 -46.08 -3.55 -11.10
C HIS A 316 -44.94 -3.36 -10.08
N SER A 317 -43.85 -2.73 -10.49
CA SER A 317 -42.62 -2.69 -9.72
C SER A 317 -42.69 -1.82 -8.46
N ARG A 318 -43.32 -0.61 -8.54
CA ARG A 318 -43.30 0.34 -7.40
C ARG A 318 -44.02 -0.18 -6.16
N ALA A 319 -45.20 -0.74 -6.30
CA ALA A 319 -45.98 -1.24 -5.17
C ALA A 319 -45.32 -2.45 -4.49
N VAL A 320 -44.73 -3.34 -5.30
CA VAL A 320 -44.03 -4.53 -4.82
C VAL A 320 -42.74 -4.14 -4.11
N LEU A 321 -41.95 -3.22 -4.67
CA LEU A 321 -40.71 -2.74 -4.11
C LEU A 321 -40.91 -2.05 -2.73
N LEU A 322 -42.02 -1.29 -2.58
CA LEU A 322 -42.36 -0.66 -1.29
C LEU A 322 -42.74 -1.67 -0.17
N MET A 323 -43.04 -2.90 -0.52
CA MET A 323 -43.36 -3.98 0.44
C MET A 323 -42.14 -4.85 0.75
N ALA A 324 -41.02 -4.59 0.12
CA ALA A 324 -39.78 -5.32 0.33
C ALA A 324 -39.21 -5.06 1.72
N LYS A 325 -38.51 -6.04 2.29
CA LYS A 325 -37.76 -5.88 3.52
C LYS A 325 -36.48 -5.04 3.29
N GLU A 326 -35.88 -5.22 2.12
CA GLU A 326 -34.65 -4.55 1.67
C GLU A 326 -34.60 -4.54 0.15
N LEU A 327 -33.86 -3.61 -0.44
CA LEU A 327 -33.73 -3.45 -1.90
C LEU A 327 -32.26 -3.45 -2.31
N ILE A 328 -31.94 -4.32 -3.28
CA ILE A 328 -30.66 -4.15 -4.00
C ILE A 328 -30.78 -2.94 -4.94
N VAL A 329 -29.75 -2.10 -4.95
CA VAL A 329 -29.71 -0.88 -5.78
C VAL A 329 -28.49 -0.87 -6.68
N TRP A 330 -28.70 -0.42 -7.94
CA TRP A 330 -27.64 -0.16 -8.90
C TRP A 330 -27.98 1.04 -9.78
N PRO A 331 -27.24 2.17 -9.69
CA PRO A 331 -27.43 3.32 -10.56
C PRO A 331 -27.00 3.00 -12.01
N ASP A 332 -27.77 3.47 -12.99
CA ASP A 332 -27.49 3.26 -14.42
C ASP A 332 -28.00 4.44 -15.26
N GLY A 333 -27.08 5.28 -15.70
CA GLY A 333 -27.38 6.45 -16.54
C GLY A 333 -28.39 7.39 -15.87
N ASP A 334 -29.56 7.52 -16.44
CA ASP A 334 -30.69 8.36 -16.00
C ASP A 334 -31.65 7.67 -15.02
N GLY A 335 -31.44 6.39 -14.73
CA GLY A 335 -32.30 5.56 -13.89
C GLY A 335 -31.56 4.83 -12.79
N VAL A 336 -32.30 4.06 -12.01
CA VAL A 336 -31.80 3.18 -10.96
C VAL A 336 -32.47 1.82 -11.12
N TRP A 337 -31.68 0.77 -11.16
CA TRP A 337 -32.18 -0.60 -11.10
C TRP A 337 -32.39 -0.99 -9.64
N LEU A 338 -33.55 -1.53 -9.34
CA LEU A 338 -33.97 -1.99 -8.02
C LEU A 338 -34.41 -3.45 -8.09
N SER A 339 -34.03 -4.24 -7.08
CA SER A 339 -34.45 -5.63 -6.96
C SER A 339 -34.80 -5.96 -5.51
N HIS A 340 -35.86 -6.76 -5.32
CA HIS A 340 -36.25 -7.32 -4.03
C HIS A 340 -36.18 -8.87 -4.02
N GLU A 341 -35.86 -9.45 -5.15
CA GLU A 341 -35.67 -10.90 -5.33
C GLU A 341 -34.54 -11.20 -6.33
N ARG A 342 -33.85 -12.32 -6.17
CA ARG A 342 -32.64 -12.65 -6.92
C ARG A 342 -32.77 -12.69 -8.44
N SER A 343 -33.93 -13.03 -8.94
CA SER A 343 -34.17 -13.30 -10.37
C SER A 343 -34.81 -12.14 -11.12
N LYS A 344 -35.20 -11.05 -10.43
CA LYS A 344 -35.95 -9.95 -11.07
C LYS A 344 -35.43 -8.59 -10.64
N ALA A 345 -35.34 -7.67 -11.58
CA ALA A 345 -34.96 -6.29 -11.36
C ALA A 345 -35.89 -5.34 -12.17
N ALA A 346 -36.10 -4.13 -11.65
CA ALA A 346 -36.87 -3.09 -12.32
C ALA A 346 -36.03 -1.84 -12.48
N LYS A 347 -36.01 -1.25 -13.67
CA LYS A 347 -35.43 0.08 -13.89
C LYS A 347 -36.48 1.15 -13.62
N LEU A 348 -36.21 2.05 -12.67
CA LEU A 348 -37.06 3.19 -12.38
C LEU A 348 -36.31 4.49 -12.70
N SER A 349 -37.06 5.56 -13.04
CA SER A 349 -36.44 6.88 -13.08
C SER A 349 -35.90 7.28 -11.73
N ARG A 350 -34.84 8.09 -11.65
CA ARG A 350 -34.19 8.51 -10.40
C ARG A 350 -35.18 9.04 -9.38
N LYS A 351 -36.12 9.89 -9.78
CA LYS A 351 -37.13 10.45 -8.90
C LYS A 351 -38.04 9.39 -8.26
N VAL A 352 -38.51 8.43 -9.06
CA VAL A 352 -39.37 7.34 -8.55
C VAL A 352 -38.56 6.39 -7.67
N ALA A 353 -37.33 6.11 -8.04
CA ALA A 353 -36.41 5.29 -7.22
C ALA A 353 -36.15 5.94 -5.89
N ALA A 354 -35.87 7.26 -5.85
CA ALA A 354 -35.65 8.02 -4.61
C ALA A 354 -36.86 7.90 -3.66
N ASP A 355 -38.09 8.08 -4.15
CA ASP A 355 -39.30 7.90 -3.37
C ASP A 355 -39.47 6.49 -2.76
N VAL A 356 -38.93 5.47 -3.44
CA VAL A 356 -39.00 4.06 -3.00
C VAL A 356 -37.91 3.80 -1.95
N VAL A 357 -36.67 4.13 -2.25
CA VAL A 357 -35.55 3.84 -1.36
C VAL A 357 -35.61 4.67 -0.06
N ALA A 358 -36.22 5.85 -0.05
CA ALA A 358 -36.44 6.63 1.17
C ALA A 358 -37.26 5.87 2.23
N LYS A 359 -37.97 4.81 1.85
CA LYS A 359 -38.88 4.04 2.73
C LYS A 359 -38.44 2.60 3.00
N VAL A 360 -37.44 2.12 2.28
CA VAL A 360 -36.97 0.73 2.37
C VAL A 360 -35.44 0.73 2.48
N PRO A 361 -34.88 0.01 3.44
CA PRO A 361 -33.42 -0.13 3.54
C PRO A 361 -32.80 -0.67 2.27
N ILE A 362 -31.58 -0.20 1.97
CA ILE A 362 -30.89 -0.59 0.73
C ILE A 362 -29.69 -1.48 1.00
N VAL A 363 -29.42 -2.32 0.03
CA VAL A 363 -28.21 -3.13 -0.12
C VAL A 363 -27.57 -2.76 -1.46
N GLY A 364 -26.26 -2.56 -1.49
CA GLY A 364 -25.59 -2.19 -2.73
C GLY A 364 -24.08 -2.42 -2.69
N HIS A 365 -23.44 -1.93 -3.72
CA HIS A 365 -22.00 -1.88 -3.82
C HIS A 365 -21.58 -0.42 -3.98
N ASN A 366 -20.68 0.08 -3.12
CA ASN A 366 -20.33 1.51 -3.05
C ASN A 366 -21.58 2.40 -2.94
N THR A 367 -22.43 2.07 -1.98
CA THR A 367 -23.70 2.77 -1.75
C THR A 367 -23.51 4.25 -1.44
N LYS A 368 -22.35 4.65 -0.90
CA LYS A 368 -22.03 6.06 -0.67
C LYS A 368 -22.10 6.90 -1.96
N ALA A 369 -21.58 6.38 -3.07
CA ALA A 369 -21.68 7.07 -4.37
C ALA A 369 -23.14 7.26 -4.81
N PHE A 370 -23.97 6.24 -4.62
CA PHE A 370 -25.42 6.32 -4.91
C PHE A 370 -26.12 7.36 -4.02
N LEU A 371 -25.80 7.41 -2.72
CA LEU A 371 -26.39 8.39 -1.81
C LEU A 371 -26.00 9.82 -2.17
N LYS A 372 -24.75 10.04 -2.62
CA LYS A 372 -24.30 11.35 -3.12
C LYS A 372 -25.06 11.76 -4.38
N ASP A 373 -25.33 10.81 -5.27
CA ASP A 373 -26.17 11.08 -6.45
C ASP A 373 -27.61 11.50 -6.08
N LEU A 374 -28.21 10.87 -5.07
CA LEU A 374 -29.52 11.30 -4.55
C LEU A 374 -29.47 12.75 -4.02
N LEU A 375 -28.47 13.08 -3.22
CA LEU A 375 -28.28 14.45 -2.71
C LEU A 375 -28.10 15.47 -3.84
N ALA A 376 -27.31 15.14 -4.87
CA ALA A 376 -27.10 16.00 -6.03
C ALA A 376 -28.37 16.23 -6.86
N ASN A 377 -29.35 15.30 -6.78
CA ASN A 377 -30.67 15.45 -7.40
C ASN A 377 -31.72 16.12 -6.50
N GLY A 378 -31.31 16.67 -5.35
CA GLY A 378 -32.14 17.45 -4.45
C GLY A 378 -32.88 16.65 -3.36
N GLU A 379 -32.59 15.35 -3.22
CA GLU A 379 -33.15 14.54 -2.14
C GLU A 379 -32.45 14.89 -0.83
N THR A 380 -33.20 15.09 0.23
CA THR A 380 -32.70 15.43 1.57
C THR A 380 -32.74 14.26 2.54
N GLU A 381 -33.67 13.32 2.32
CA GLU A 381 -33.78 12.09 3.12
C GLU A 381 -33.06 10.96 2.41
N LEU A 382 -32.02 10.41 3.06
CA LEU A 382 -31.27 9.29 2.56
C LEU A 382 -31.80 7.98 3.14
N PRO A 383 -31.81 6.87 2.36
CA PRO A 383 -32.19 5.55 2.86
C PRO A 383 -31.20 5.04 3.90
N GLU A 384 -31.66 4.13 4.75
CA GLU A 384 -30.81 3.29 5.59
C GLU A 384 -30.01 2.34 4.71
N VAL A 385 -28.71 2.25 4.94
CA VAL A 385 -27.84 1.26 4.29
C VAL A 385 -27.82 0.01 5.15
N HIS A 386 -28.55 -1.02 4.73
CA HIS A 386 -28.60 -2.31 5.42
C HIS A 386 -27.30 -3.10 5.20
N HIS A 387 -26.74 -3.06 3.98
CA HIS A 387 -25.48 -3.71 3.65
C HIS A 387 -24.81 -3.02 2.46
N ASP A 388 -23.49 -2.86 2.54
CA ASP A 388 -22.64 -2.43 1.43
C ASP A 388 -21.60 -3.52 1.17
N THR A 389 -21.58 -4.09 -0.04
CA THR A 389 -20.75 -5.25 -0.36
C THR A 389 -19.26 -4.88 -0.48
N GLU A 390 -18.93 -3.62 -0.77
CA GLU A 390 -17.55 -3.12 -0.72
C GLU A 390 -17.05 -3.09 0.72
N GLN A 391 -17.84 -2.48 1.62
CA GLN A 391 -17.52 -2.38 3.04
C GLN A 391 -17.61 -3.74 3.76
N GLY A 392 -18.56 -4.59 3.41
CA GLY A 392 -18.65 -5.97 3.90
C GLY A 392 -17.41 -6.79 3.57
N SER A 393 -16.91 -6.65 2.33
CA SER A 393 -15.64 -7.27 1.92
C SER A 393 -14.44 -6.77 2.73
N PHE A 394 -14.41 -5.48 3.08
CA PHE A 394 -13.35 -4.92 3.92
C PHE A 394 -13.37 -5.48 5.34
N LEU A 395 -14.54 -5.57 5.95
CA LEU A 395 -14.69 -6.09 7.30
C LEU A 395 -14.29 -7.56 7.41
N LEU A 396 -14.62 -8.37 6.41
CA LEU A 396 -14.26 -9.79 6.36
C LEU A 396 -12.78 -10.00 6.03
N ASN A 397 -12.20 -9.18 5.15
CA ASN A 397 -10.79 -9.24 4.78
C ASN A 397 -10.18 -7.87 4.47
N PRO A 398 -9.69 -7.13 5.49
CA PRO A 398 -9.11 -5.80 5.30
C PRO A 398 -7.79 -5.79 4.48
N LEU A 399 -7.16 -6.93 4.28
CA LEU A 399 -5.92 -7.04 3.50
C LEU A 399 -6.16 -7.20 2.00
N ARG A 400 -7.42 -7.42 1.56
CA ARG A 400 -7.76 -7.54 0.14
C ARG A 400 -7.46 -6.23 -0.59
N LYS A 401 -6.77 -6.31 -1.74
CA LYS A 401 -6.28 -5.13 -2.49
C LYS A 401 -7.33 -4.47 -3.36
N SER A 402 -8.20 -5.26 -4.01
CA SER A 402 -9.29 -4.74 -4.84
C SER A 402 -10.63 -5.18 -4.29
N ARG A 403 -11.58 -4.25 -4.27
CA ARG A 403 -12.97 -4.46 -3.84
C ARG A 403 -13.96 -4.04 -4.89
N GLU A 404 -13.52 -3.85 -6.14
CA GLU A 404 -14.43 -3.64 -7.27
C GLU A 404 -15.40 -4.81 -7.40
N LEU A 405 -16.65 -4.52 -7.78
CA LEU A 405 -17.73 -5.53 -7.84
C LEU A 405 -17.32 -6.74 -8.69
N ALA A 406 -16.76 -6.50 -9.87
CA ALA A 406 -16.29 -7.56 -10.77
C ALA A 406 -15.20 -8.43 -10.11
N ASP A 407 -14.25 -7.79 -9.40
CA ASP A 407 -13.18 -8.51 -8.68
C ASP A 407 -13.69 -9.35 -7.52
N LEU A 408 -14.76 -8.89 -6.87
CA LEU A 408 -15.37 -9.63 -5.76
C LEU A 408 -16.05 -10.90 -6.23
N VAL A 409 -16.72 -10.87 -7.39
CA VAL A 409 -17.41 -12.05 -7.95
C VAL A 409 -16.56 -12.84 -8.96
N GLY A 410 -15.30 -12.44 -9.16
CA GLY A 410 -14.38 -13.17 -10.06
C GLY A 410 -14.63 -12.96 -11.55
N MET A 411 -15.30 -11.87 -11.93
CA MET A 411 -15.58 -11.50 -13.32
C MET A 411 -14.55 -10.51 -13.87
N GLU A 412 -14.37 -10.44 -15.18
CA GLU A 412 -13.45 -9.49 -15.83
C GLU A 412 -14.03 -8.07 -15.84
N ALA A 413 -15.32 -7.93 -16.14
CA ALA A 413 -16.08 -6.69 -16.09
C ALA A 413 -17.57 -6.99 -15.88
N ILE A 414 -18.31 -6.02 -15.39
CA ILE A 414 -19.78 -6.08 -15.27
C ILE A 414 -20.35 -4.82 -15.94
N ASP A 415 -20.72 -4.96 -17.20
CA ASP A 415 -21.30 -3.87 -18.00
C ASP A 415 -22.83 -3.91 -18.02
N ASP A 416 -23.45 -5.08 -17.78
CA ASP A 416 -24.90 -5.24 -17.69
C ASP A 416 -25.40 -4.92 -16.27
N PRO A 417 -26.24 -3.89 -16.09
CA PRO A 417 -26.81 -3.54 -14.78
C PRO A 417 -27.58 -4.67 -14.10
N LYS A 418 -28.22 -5.53 -14.85
CA LYS A 418 -28.97 -6.68 -14.31
C LYS A 418 -28.01 -7.75 -13.79
N LEU A 419 -26.86 -7.90 -14.44
CA LEU A 419 -25.79 -8.76 -13.95
C LEU A 419 -25.15 -8.17 -12.68
N ALA A 420 -24.99 -6.83 -12.60
CA ALA A 420 -24.55 -6.17 -11.38
C ALA A 420 -25.50 -6.41 -10.19
N ILE A 421 -26.81 -6.33 -10.40
CA ILE A 421 -27.83 -6.66 -9.39
C ILE A 421 -27.67 -8.09 -8.89
N SER A 422 -27.51 -9.06 -9.80
CA SER A 422 -27.33 -10.47 -9.44
C SER A 422 -26.01 -10.71 -8.70
N ALA A 423 -24.94 -10.02 -9.11
CA ALA A 423 -23.64 -10.06 -8.44
C ALA A 423 -23.72 -9.51 -7.00
N ILE A 424 -24.44 -8.41 -6.80
CA ILE A 424 -24.66 -7.83 -5.47
C ILE A 424 -25.46 -8.79 -4.59
N TRP A 425 -26.51 -9.43 -5.12
CA TRP A 425 -27.27 -10.46 -4.40
C TRP A 425 -26.38 -11.61 -3.93
N ALA A 426 -25.55 -12.15 -4.82
CA ALA A 426 -24.67 -13.27 -4.51
C ALA A 426 -23.66 -12.89 -3.41
N LEU A 427 -23.06 -11.67 -3.50
CA LEU A 427 -22.15 -11.17 -2.47
C LEU A 427 -22.86 -10.89 -1.15
N TYR A 428 -24.05 -10.34 -1.19
CA TYR A 428 -24.82 -10.05 0.01
C TYR A 428 -25.13 -11.33 0.79
N ASP A 429 -25.55 -12.41 0.10
CA ASP A 429 -25.80 -13.70 0.71
C ASP A 429 -24.51 -14.30 1.34
N GLU A 430 -23.40 -14.33 0.58
CA GLU A 430 -22.11 -14.84 1.05
C GLU A 430 -21.61 -14.03 2.27
N GLN A 431 -21.60 -12.71 2.14
CA GLN A 431 -21.10 -11.84 3.20
C GLN A 431 -21.98 -11.83 4.43
N SER A 432 -23.31 -11.91 4.27
CA SER A 432 -24.23 -11.99 5.41
C SER A 432 -24.01 -13.26 6.19
N GLN A 433 -23.86 -14.40 5.50
CA GLN A 433 -23.56 -15.69 6.14
C GLN A 433 -22.19 -15.66 6.85
N ALA A 434 -21.16 -15.08 6.21
CA ALA A 434 -19.83 -14.94 6.79
C ALA A 434 -19.83 -14.02 8.02
N LEU A 435 -20.56 -12.90 7.96
CA LEU A 435 -20.72 -11.98 9.09
C LEU A 435 -21.48 -12.66 10.25
N ASP A 436 -22.57 -13.38 9.97
CA ASP A 436 -23.35 -14.08 11.01
C ASP A 436 -22.51 -15.17 11.72
N ALA A 437 -21.52 -15.75 11.05
CA ALA A 437 -20.52 -16.64 11.67
C ALA A 437 -19.51 -15.90 12.56
N LEU A 438 -19.46 -14.56 12.48
CA LEU A 438 -18.55 -13.68 13.22
C LEU A 438 -19.35 -12.58 13.95
N PRO A 439 -20.07 -12.89 15.04
CA PRO A 439 -21.05 -11.99 15.67
C PRO A 439 -20.51 -10.61 16.02
N ASP A 440 -19.26 -10.52 16.48
CA ASP A 440 -18.65 -9.25 16.86
C ASP A 440 -18.34 -8.38 15.62
N VAL A 441 -17.86 -9.00 14.53
CA VAL A 441 -17.64 -8.30 13.24
C VAL A 441 -18.99 -7.87 12.65
N ALA A 442 -20.03 -8.71 12.73
CA ALA A 442 -21.39 -8.35 12.32
C ALA A 442 -21.94 -7.17 13.11
N HIS A 443 -21.66 -7.13 14.42
CA HIS A 443 -22.05 -5.98 15.27
C HIS A 443 -21.38 -4.70 14.77
N VAL A 444 -20.08 -4.69 14.53
CA VAL A 444 -19.35 -3.54 13.95
C VAL A 444 -19.94 -3.13 12.61
N ALA A 445 -20.21 -4.08 11.72
CA ALA A 445 -20.80 -3.80 10.41
C ALA A 445 -22.14 -3.05 10.53
N ARG A 446 -23.08 -3.63 11.29
CA ARG A 446 -24.49 -3.21 11.36
C ARG A 446 -24.73 -2.00 12.25
N THR A 447 -23.84 -1.72 13.22
CA THR A 447 -24.03 -0.60 14.17
C THR A 447 -23.08 0.57 13.94
N MET A 448 -22.03 0.39 13.15
CA MET A 448 -21.00 1.41 12.93
C MET A 448 -20.77 1.66 11.44
N ASP A 449 -20.27 0.65 10.71
CA ASP A 449 -19.73 0.89 9.35
C ASP A 449 -20.81 1.16 8.31
N PHE A 450 -21.89 0.39 8.28
CA PHE A 450 -23.01 0.64 7.35
C PHE A 450 -23.80 1.90 7.72
N PRO A 451 -24.17 2.14 8.99
CA PRO A 451 -24.85 3.37 9.36
C PRO A 451 -24.03 4.65 9.19
N LEU A 452 -22.70 4.56 9.13
CA LEU A 452 -21.84 5.70 8.88
C LEU A 452 -21.87 6.15 7.40
N ILE A 453 -22.18 5.26 6.45
CA ILE A 453 -22.15 5.58 5.01
C ILE A 453 -23.02 6.79 4.66
N PRO A 454 -24.29 6.90 5.10
CA PRO A 454 -25.09 8.10 4.84
C PRO A 454 -24.52 9.38 5.44
N VAL A 455 -23.89 9.30 6.61
CA VAL A 455 -23.22 10.44 7.25
C VAL A 455 -22.08 10.95 6.38
N LEU A 456 -21.21 10.04 5.93
CA LEU A 456 -20.07 10.37 5.05
C LEU A 456 -20.56 10.93 3.72
N ALA A 457 -21.63 10.37 3.13
CA ALA A 457 -22.22 10.88 1.90
C ALA A 457 -22.66 12.35 2.03
N ARG A 458 -23.32 12.70 3.18
CA ARG A 458 -23.68 14.09 3.48
C ARG A 458 -22.47 14.99 3.66
N MET A 459 -21.46 14.56 4.42
CA MET A 459 -20.23 15.33 4.65
C MET A 459 -19.50 15.61 3.34
N GLU A 460 -19.34 14.61 2.49
CA GLU A 460 -18.70 14.75 1.17
C GLU A 460 -19.52 15.65 0.24
N PHE A 461 -20.84 15.55 0.26
CA PHE A 461 -21.72 16.38 -0.57
C PHE A 461 -21.73 17.85 -0.11
N ARG A 462 -21.73 18.09 1.20
CA ARG A 462 -21.67 19.45 1.77
C ARG A 462 -20.35 20.13 1.45
N GLY A 463 -19.24 19.42 1.57
CA GLY A 463 -17.89 19.96 1.44
C GLY A 463 -17.59 21.05 2.48
N ILE A 464 -16.43 21.68 2.38
CA ILE A 464 -15.98 22.79 3.24
C ILE A 464 -15.59 23.97 2.38
N ARG A 465 -16.04 25.18 2.74
CA ARG A 465 -15.78 26.40 1.96
C ARG A 465 -14.32 26.85 2.08
N LEU A 466 -13.75 27.25 0.96
CA LEU A 466 -12.38 27.74 0.82
C LEU A 466 -12.38 29.21 0.38
N ASP A 467 -11.69 30.06 1.10
CA ASP A 467 -11.33 31.41 0.65
C ASP A 467 -10.04 31.32 -0.19
N SER A 468 -10.21 31.15 -1.50
CA SER A 468 -9.10 31.03 -2.44
C SER A 468 -8.22 32.28 -2.52
N SER A 469 -8.71 33.45 -2.12
CA SER A 469 -7.92 34.70 -2.12
C SER A 469 -6.77 34.63 -1.13
N LYS A 470 -6.98 34.07 0.06
CA LYS A 470 -5.93 33.86 1.07
C LYS A 470 -4.83 32.94 0.57
N LEU A 471 -5.18 31.87 -0.14
CA LEU A 471 -4.19 30.95 -0.73
C LEU A 471 -3.42 31.62 -1.90
N SER A 472 -4.08 32.44 -2.70
CA SER A 472 -3.41 33.19 -3.77
C SER A 472 -2.38 34.18 -3.22
N GLU A 473 -2.68 34.89 -2.15
CA GLU A 473 -1.71 35.75 -1.45
C GLU A 473 -0.54 34.93 -0.90
N MET A 474 -0.83 33.78 -0.31
CA MET A 474 0.17 32.85 0.21
C MET A 474 1.05 32.28 -0.90
N GLU A 475 0.50 31.99 -2.09
CA GLU A 475 1.25 31.53 -3.26
C GLU A 475 2.33 32.53 -3.68
N VAL A 476 1.96 33.81 -3.80
CA VAL A 476 2.90 34.89 -4.15
C VAL A 476 4.04 34.96 -3.13
N LYS A 477 3.72 34.92 -1.84
CA LYS A 477 4.70 34.99 -0.76
C LYS A 477 5.63 33.76 -0.78
N LEU A 478 5.08 32.55 -0.81
CA LEU A 478 5.88 31.31 -0.79
C LEU A 478 6.76 31.18 -2.03
N THR A 479 6.28 31.59 -3.20
CA THR A 479 7.06 31.57 -4.44
C THR A 479 8.28 32.48 -4.32
N LYS A 480 8.12 33.66 -3.73
CA LYS A 480 9.22 34.59 -3.47
C LYS A 480 10.21 34.00 -2.45
N ASP A 481 9.72 33.49 -1.31
CA ASP A 481 10.56 32.91 -0.26
C ASP A 481 11.36 31.70 -0.78
N ILE A 482 10.76 30.83 -1.57
CA ILE A 482 11.43 29.70 -2.23
C ILE A 482 12.54 30.18 -3.17
N ALA A 483 12.29 31.20 -3.97
CA ALA A 483 13.29 31.77 -4.88
C ALA A 483 14.48 32.39 -4.12
N GLU A 484 14.24 33.06 -3.00
CA GLU A 484 15.30 33.61 -2.13
C GLU A 484 16.14 32.50 -1.49
N ILE A 485 15.51 31.40 -1.00
CA ILE A 485 16.22 30.24 -0.45
C ILE A 485 17.06 29.57 -1.54
N GLN A 486 16.51 29.38 -2.76
CA GLN A 486 17.26 28.83 -3.89
C GLN A 486 18.52 29.68 -4.21
N LYS A 487 18.36 31.00 -4.31
CA LYS A 487 19.47 31.92 -4.55
C LYS A 487 20.54 31.82 -3.45
N THR A 488 20.12 31.70 -2.21
CA THR A 488 21.02 31.53 -1.06
C THR A 488 21.80 30.22 -1.17
N MET A 489 21.15 29.12 -1.49
CA MET A 489 21.81 27.82 -1.68
C MET A 489 22.79 27.86 -2.86
N PHE A 490 22.44 28.46 -3.99
CA PHE A 490 23.34 28.59 -5.14
C PHE A 490 24.57 29.44 -4.80
N ALA A 491 24.40 30.50 -4.01
CA ALA A 491 25.51 31.29 -3.52
C ALA A 491 26.46 30.50 -2.59
N MET A 492 25.95 29.61 -1.78
CA MET A 492 26.76 28.73 -0.92
C MET A 492 27.59 27.71 -1.70
N VAL A 493 27.11 27.26 -2.85
CA VAL A 493 27.77 26.26 -3.70
C VAL A 493 28.59 26.92 -4.83
N GLY A 494 28.21 28.13 -5.27
CA GLY A 494 28.87 28.88 -6.35
C GLY A 494 28.28 28.62 -7.75
N HIS A 495 27.28 27.76 -7.90
CA HIS A 495 26.57 27.47 -9.16
C HIS A 495 25.14 27.05 -8.93
N GLU A 496 24.33 27.05 -10.00
CA GLU A 496 22.95 26.57 -9.99
C GLU A 496 22.91 25.04 -10.12
N PHE A 497 21.95 24.40 -9.43
CA PHE A 497 21.69 22.97 -9.50
C PHE A 497 20.21 22.67 -9.23
N ASN A 498 19.72 21.49 -9.60
CA ASN A 498 18.35 21.10 -9.32
C ASN A 498 18.23 20.55 -7.88
N ILE A 499 17.74 21.39 -6.96
CA ILE A 499 17.56 21.07 -5.53
C ILE A 499 16.56 19.93 -5.32
N ALA A 500 15.58 19.78 -6.22
CA ALA A 500 14.60 18.70 -6.19
C ALA A 500 15.17 17.36 -6.66
N SER A 501 16.36 17.34 -7.29
CA SER A 501 17.02 16.11 -7.72
C SER A 501 17.84 15.49 -6.58
N PRO A 502 17.46 14.30 -6.04
CA PRO A 502 18.23 13.64 -4.99
C PRO A 502 19.67 13.34 -5.40
N ALA A 503 19.91 13.07 -6.68
CA ALA A 503 21.24 12.75 -7.20
C ALA A 503 22.16 13.98 -7.22
N GLN A 504 21.68 15.11 -7.76
CA GLN A 504 22.45 16.37 -7.78
C GLN A 504 22.68 16.88 -6.35
N LEU A 505 21.65 16.79 -5.51
CA LEU A 505 21.80 17.19 -4.11
C LEU A 505 22.80 16.32 -3.35
N ALA A 506 22.87 15.01 -3.64
CA ALA A 506 23.87 14.13 -3.04
C ALA A 506 25.30 14.50 -3.50
N GLU A 507 25.46 14.86 -4.78
CA GLU A 507 26.75 15.34 -5.31
C GLU A 507 27.20 16.61 -4.58
N ILE A 508 26.30 17.60 -4.45
CA ILE A 508 26.58 18.85 -3.73
C ILE A 508 26.99 18.55 -2.27
N LEU A 509 26.18 17.80 -1.54
CA LEU A 509 26.41 17.60 -0.10
C LEU A 509 27.67 16.78 0.20
N TYR A 510 27.87 15.69 -0.53
CA TYR A 510 28.90 14.70 -0.15
C TYR A 510 30.19 14.80 -0.97
N THR A 511 30.14 15.36 -2.20
CA THR A 511 31.31 15.49 -3.06
C THR A 511 31.85 16.92 -3.06
N GLU A 512 31.00 17.92 -3.31
CA GLU A 512 31.48 19.31 -3.43
C GLU A 512 31.70 19.97 -2.05
N LEU A 513 30.72 19.84 -1.14
CA LEU A 513 30.84 20.39 0.23
C LEU A 513 31.55 19.42 1.19
N GLY A 514 31.80 18.19 0.81
CA GLY A 514 32.55 17.23 1.59
C GLY A 514 31.96 16.86 2.95
N LEU A 515 30.62 16.91 3.11
CA LEU A 515 29.97 16.62 4.36
C LEU A 515 30.17 15.16 4.77
N SER A 516 30.20 14.88 6.07
CA SER A 516 30.46 13.54 6.60
C SER A 516 29.43 12.52 6.16
N THR A 517 29.90 11.44 5.55
CA THR A 517 29.04 10.31 5.16
C THR A 517 28.92 9.23 6.25
N VAL A 518 29.49 9.48 7.44
CA VAL A 518 29.46 8.52 8.57
C VAL A 518 28.02 8.32 9.04
N GLY A 519 27.54 7.09 8.96
CA GLY A 519 26.17 6.72 9.34
C GLY A 519 25.10 7.10 8.31
N VAL A 520 25.44 7.70 7.16
CA VAL A 520 24.52 8.02 6.09
C VAL A 520 24.24 6.76 5.27
N LYS A 521 22.95 6.50 5.00
CA LYS A 521 22.55 5.36 4.18
C LYS A 521 22.98 5.54 2.73
N LYS A 522 23.74 4.57 2.21
CA LYS A 522 24.14 4.54 0.79
C LYS A 522 23.18 3.64 0.02
N GLY A 523 22.50 4.21 -0.97
CA GLY A 523 21.66 3.48 -1.93
C GLY A 523 22.44 3.05 -3.17
N LYS A 524 21.76 2.46 -4.15
CA LYS A 524 22.40 2.06 -5.44
C LYS A 524 22.86 3.26 -6.27
N THR A 525 22.20 4.40 -6.15
CA THR A 525 22.46 5.63 -6.91
C THR A 525 23.29 6.67 -6.16
N GLY A 526 23.82 6.35 -4.98
CA GLY A 526 24.59 7.27 -4.14
C GLY A 526 24.10 7.33 -2.70
N PHE A 527 24.65 8.28 -1.93
CA PHE A 527 24.19 8.53 -0.57
C PHE A 527 22.80 9.15 -0.55
N SER A 528 21.99 8.74 0.43
CA SER A 528 20.62 9.25 0.58
C SER A 528 20.62 10.69 1.08
N THR A 529 19.74 11.51 0.52
CA THR A 529 19.45 12.87 0.97
C THR A 529 18.07 12.98 1.63
N GLY A 530 17.50 11.87 2.08
CA GLY A 530 16.22 11.86 2.79
C GLY A 530 16.30 12.56 4.16
N GLN A 531 15.16 12.96 4.73
CA GLN A 531 15.12 13.75 5.98
C GLN A 531 15.96 13.14 7.11
N LYS A 532 15.83 11.82 7.34
CA LYS A 532 16.62 11.11 8.36
C LYS A 532 18.14 11.24 8.21
N GLU A 533 18.61 11.44 6.98
CA GLU A 533 20.02 11.60 6.70
C GLU A 533 20.42 13.07 6.83
N LEU A 534 19.55 14.01 6.42
CA LEU A 534 19.76 15.44 6.64
C LEU A 534 19.82 15.77 8.14
N ASP A 535 18.97 15.17 8.95
CA ASP A 535 18.98 15.31 10.42
C ASP A 535 20.35 14.98 11.05
N LYS A 536 21.09 14.01 10.47
CA LYS A 536 22.46 13.66 10.92
C LYS A 536 23.52 14.69 10.51
N LEU A 537 23.21 15.49 9.48
CA LEU A 537 24.11 16.49 8.93
C LEU A 537 23.86 17.90 9.51
N ARG A 538 22.83 18.05 10.35
CA ARG A 538 22.53 19.35 11.00
C ARG A 538 23.74 19.91 11.75
N GLY A 539 23.96 21.20 11.57
CA GLY A 539 25.10 21.91 12.17
C GLY A 539 26.44 21.69 11.47
N GLN A 540 26.52 20.82 10.43
CA GLN A 540 27.76 20.69 9.65
C GLN A 540 27.89 21.78 8.57
N HIS A 541 26.78 22.22 7.98
CA HIS A 541 26.76 23.28 6.97
C HIS A 541 25.40 23.96 6.93
N PRO A 542 25.31 25.31 6.77
CA PRO A 542 24.03 26.04 6.74
C PRO A 542 23.09 25.64 5.58
N ILE A 543 23.60 25.00 4.54
CA ILE A 543 22.79 24.53 3.41
C ILE A 543 21.74 23.48 3.86
N ILE A 544 21.99 22.75 4.94
CA ILE A 544 21.09 21.70 5.43
C ILE A 544 19.75 22.32 5.85
N GLU A 545 19.77 23.38 6.67
CA GLU A 545 18.58 24.11 7.08
C GLU A 545 17.85 24.72 5.87
N SER A 546 18.60 25.26 4.91
CA SER A 546 18.02 25.81 3.67
C SER A 546 17.32 24.74 2.82
N ILE A 547 17.86 23.51 2.74
CA ILE A 547 17.24 22.39 2.03
C ILE A 547 15.95 21.96 2.74
N GLU A 548 15.95 21.91 4.06
CA GLU A 548 14.77 21.55 4.85
C GLU A 548 13.65 22.57 4.64
N GLN A 549 13.95 23.87 4.74
CA GLN A 549 13.01 24.94 4.47
C GLN A 549 12.49 24.93 3.03
N PHE A 550 13.38 24.78 2.05
CA PHE A 550 12.99 24.67 0.64
C PHE A 550 12.00 23.54 0.40
N ARG A 551 12.27 22.36 0.98
CA ARG A 551 11.39 21.18 0.84
C ARG A 551 10.04 21.40 1.52
N GLU A 552 10.02 21.97 2.72
CA GLU A 552 8.78 22.27 3.44
C GLU A 552 7.92 23.25 2.64
N LEU A 553 8.48 24.40 2.23
CA LEU A 553 7.75 25.42 1.48
C LEU A 553 7.26 24.90 0.13
N THR A 554 8.12 24.18 -0.60
CA THR A 554 7.76 23.60 -1.91
C THR A 554 6.65 22.55 -1.78
N LYS A 555 6.70 21.73 -0.73
CA LYS A 555 5.64 20.76 -0.45
C LYS A 555 4.32 21.46 -0.15
N LEU A 556 4.30 22.45 0.73
CA LEU A 556 3.08 23.19 1.07
C LEU A 556 2.50 23.93 -0.14
N LEU A 557 3.36 24.60 -0.90
CA LEU A 557 2.98 25.31 -2.11
C LEU A 557 2.31 24.38 -3.14
N ASN A 558 2.97 23.27 -3.47
CA ASN A 558 2.49 22.40 -4.54
C ASN A 558 1.38 21.43 -4.11
N THR A 559 1.33 21.02 -2.82
CA THR A 559 0.34 20.05 -2.35
C THR A 559 -0.98 20.71 -1.98
N TYR A 560 -0.93 21.94 -1.45
CA TYR A 560 -2.12 22.60 -0.89
C TYR A 560 -2.39 23.95 -1.54
N VAL A 561 -1.42 24.88 -1.53
CA VAL A 561 -1.68 26.28 -1.86
C VAL A 561 -2.10 26.46 -3.32
N LYS A 562 -1.47 25.74 -4.25
CA LYS A 562 -1.85 25.74 -5.67
C LYS A 562 -3.03 24.83 -5.98
N THR A 563 -3.07 23.67 -5.36
CA THR A 563 -3.98 22.60 -5.76
C THR A 563 -5.39 22.76 -5.19
N LEU A 564 -5.52 23.26 -3.94
CA LEU A 564 -6.83 23.43 -3.32
C LEU A 564 -7.76 24.39 -4.07
N PRO A 565 -7.30 25.59 -4.53
CA PRO A 565 -8.18 26.46 -5.32
C PRO A 565 -8.68 25.83 -6.62
N GLU A 566 -7.88 24.96 -7.26
CA GLU A 566 -8.25 24.26 -8.51
C GLU A 566 -9.30 23.15 -8.28
N GLN A 567 -9.42 22.65 -7.05
CA GLN A 567 -10.36 21.61 -6.67
C GLN A 567 -11.66 22.13 -6.06
N ALA A 568 -11.77 23.45 -5.85
CA ALA A 568 -12.99 24.05 -5.36
C ALA A 568 -14.08 24.04 -6.45
N ASP A 569 -15.33 23.77 -6.05
CA ASP A 569 -16.48 23.85 -6.91
C ASP A 569 -16.88 25.33 -7.22
N ASP A 570 -17.91 25.53 -8.01
CA ASP A 570 -18.41 26.86 -8.37
C ASP A 570 -18.90 27.69 -7.14
N ALA A 571 -19.24 27.03 -6.02
CA ALA A 571 -19.60 27.66 -4.77
C ALA A 571 -18.39 27.93 -3.86
N GLY A 572 -17.18 27.57 -4.30
CA GLY A 572 -15.93 27.68 -3.54
C GLY A 572 -15.79 26.64 -2.45
N ARG A 573 -16.41 25.46 -2.58
CA ARG A 573 -16.32 24.39 -1.57
C ARG A 573 -15.40 23.26 -2.05
N ILE A 574 -14.66 22.68 -1.11
CA ILE A 574 -13.79 21.52 -1.31
C ILE A 574 -14.53 20.27 -0.85
N HIS A 575 -14.62 19.27 -1.70
CA HIS A 575 -15.27 17.99 -1.44
C HIS A 575 -14.22 16.88 -1.33
N THR A 576 -13.75 16.60 -0.12
CA THR A 576 -12.88 15.45 0.12
C THR A 576 -13.67 14.14 0.03
N VAL A 577 -12.99 13.04 -0.25
CA VAL A 577 -13.56 11.68 -0.22
C VAL A 577 -13.09 10.95 1.02
N PHE A 578 -14.01 10.52 1.87
CA PHE A 578 -13.73 9.68 3.04
C PHE A 578 -13.76 8.21 2.68
N ARG A 579 -12.66 7.51 2.93
CA ARG A 579 -12.52 6.08 2.69
C ARG A 579 -12.57 5.30 4.00
N GLN A 580 -13.48 4.31 4.08
CA GLN A 580 -13.62 3.39 5.23
C GLN A 580 -12.81 2.10 5.04
N ASP A 581 -12.34 1.82 3.84
CA ASP A 581 -11.80 0.55 3.35
C ASP A 581 -10.28 0.54 3.13
N VAL A 582 -9.55 1.55 3.64
CA VAL A 582 -8.10 1.70 3.43
C VAL A 582 -7.31 1.31 4.68
N ALA A 583 -7.64 1.91 5.82
CA ALA A 583 -6.90 1.68 7.06
C ALA A 583 -7.36 0.39 7.74
N ALA A 584 -6.49 -0.62 7.85
CA ALA A 584 -6.81 -1.89 8.50
C ALA A 584 -7.20 -1.76 9.98
N THR A 585 -7.00 -0.61 10.61
CA THR A 585 -7.50 -0.26 11.94
C THR A 585 -8.97 0.17 11.93
N GLY A 586 -9.57 0.44 10.77
CA GLY A 586 -10.92 1.00 10.64
C GLY A 586 -10.99 2.53 10.71
N ARG A 587 -9.85 3.22 10.91
CA ARG A 587 -9.80 4.69 10.81
C ARG A 587 -10.23 5.14 9.42
N LEU A 588 -10.90 6.28 9.33
CA LEU A 588 -11.18 6.94 8.06
C LEU A 588 -9.90 7.51 7.47
N SER A 589 -9.78 7.49 6.17
CA SER A 589 -8.78 8.27 5.44
C SER A 589 -9.48 9.25 4.50
N SER A 590 -8.85 10.40 4.28
CA SER A 590 -9.34 11.46 3.39
C SER A 590 -8.46 11.49 2.14
N THR A 591 -9.10 11.59 0.96
CA THR A 591 -8.40 11.68 -0.33
C THR A 591 -9.10 12.72 -1.22
N ASP A 592 -8.41 13.19 -2.22
CA ASP A 592 -8.91 14.01 -3.32
C ASP A 592 -9.71 15.28 -2.90
N PRO A 593 -9.13 16.17 -2.03
CA PRO A 593 -7.80 16.18 -1.44
C PRO A 593 -7.72 15.53 -0.05
N ASN A 594 -6.51 15.14 0.39
CA ASN A 594 -6.31 14.66 1.76
C ASN A 594 -6.22 15.85 2.74
N LEU A 595 -7.35 16.20 3.35
CA LEU A 595 -7.45 17.28 4.33
C LEU A 595 -6.89 16.90 5.72
N GLN A 596 -6.81 15.60 6.04
CA GLN A 596 -6.29 15.12 7.33
C GLN A 596 -4.77 15.34 7.48
N ASN A 597 -4.06 15.58 6.38
CA ASN A 597 -2.61 15.77 6.36
C ASN A 597 -2.15 17.23 6.32
N ILE A 598 -3.06 18.21 6.37
CA ILE A 598 -2.70 19.64 6.47
C ILE A 598 -2.04 19.88 7.84
N PRO A 599 -0.79 20.41 7.89
CA PRO A 599 -0.07 20.56 9.15
C PRO A 599 -0.79 21.49 10.13
N ILE A 600 -0.80 21.12 11.42
CA ILE A 600 -1.35 21.96 12.50
C ILE A 600 -0.24 22.72 13.23
N ARG A 601 0.96 22.11 13.34
CA ARG A 601 2.02 22.60 14.24
C ARG A 601 2.85 23.74 13.70
N THR A 602 2.86 23.91 12.36
CA THR A 602 3.63 25.00 11.73
C THR A 602 2.73 26.19 11.48
N GLU A 603 3.30 27.38 11.53
CA GLU A 603 2.59 28.63 11.26
C GLU A 603 1.98 28.64 9.84
N LEU A 604 2.75 28.16 8.85
CA LEU A 604 2.28 28.05 7.46
C LEU A 604 1.12 27.04 7.33
N GLY A 605 1.18 25.93 8.06
CA GLY A 605 0.07 24.97 8.08
C GLY A 605 -1.21 25.57 8.66
N ARG A 606 -1.10 26.39 9.70
CA ARG A 606 -2.24 27.13 10.26
C ARG A 606 -2.79 28.12 9.25
N GLN A 607 -1.94 28.90 8.57
CA GLN A 607 -2.36 29.84 7.51
C GLN A 607 -3.11 29.15 6.36
N ILE A 608 -2.76 27.89 6.02
CA ILE A 608 -3.54 27.11 5.05
C ILE A 608 -4.93 26.79 5.62
N ARG A 609 -5.02 26.44 6.91
CA ARG A 609 -6.31 26.16 7.58
C ARG A 609 -7.16 27.42 7.75
N ASP A 610 -6.55 28.60 7.92
CA ASP A 610 -7.26 29.89 7.98
C ASP A 610 -8.01 30.22 6.68
N ALA A 611 -7.61 29.60 5.56
CA ALA A 611 -8.31 29.76 4.29
C ALA A 611 -9.64 28.98 4.23
N PHE A 612 -9.85 28.00 5.10
CA PHE A 612 -11.15 27.33 5.22
C PHE A 612 -12.05 28.12 6.16
N VAL A 613 -13.16 28.60 5.65
CA VAL A 613 -14.08 29.52 6.31
C VAL A 613 -15.51 28.97 6.30
N PRO A 614 -16.35 29.26 7.30
CA PRO A 614 -17.75 28.91 7.24
C PRO A 614 -18.52 29.84 6.27
N ASP A 615 -19.75 29.48 5.94
CA ASP A 615 -20.65 30.35 5.22
C ASP A 615 -20.99 31.61 6.03
N ALA A 616 -21.42 32.68 5.35
CA ALA A 616 -21.74 33.95 5.98
C ALA A 616 -22.81 33.78 7.09
N GLY A 617 -22.50 34.23 8.29
CA GLY A 617 -23.41 34.11 9.48
C GLY A 617 -23.16 32.83 10.31
N ASN A 618 -22.31 31.91 9.83
CA ASN A 618 -21.96 30.69 10.53
C ASN A 618 -20.60 30.80 11.23
N VAL A 619 -20.29 29.80 12.04
CA VAL A 619 -18.99 29.55 12.68
C VAL A 619 -18.65 28.09 12.59
N PHE A 620 -17.37 27.75 12.72
CA PHE A 620 -16.93 26.40 12.96
C PHE A 620 -16.95 26.08 14.45
N VAL A 621 -17.36 24.84 14.77
CA VAL A 621 -17.24 24.22 16.08
C VAL A 621 -16.50 22.92 15.92
N SER A 622 -15.34 22.80 16.56
CA SER A 622 -14.51 21.60 16.55
C SER A 622 -14.54 20.95 17.92
N ALA A 623 -14.76 19.64 17.97
CA ALA A 623 -14.73 18.85 19.19
C ALA A 623 -13.69 17.72 19.05
N ASP A 624 -12.70 17.67 19.95
CA ASP A 624 -11.55 16.79 19.92
C ASP A 624 -11.45 15.95 21.21
N TYR A 625 -11.21 14.65 21.10
CA TYR A 625 -11.00 13.78 22.26
C TYR A 625 -9.62 14.01 22.89
N SER A 626 -9.60 14.37 24.15
CA SER A 626 -8.37 14.61 24.89
C SER A 626 -7.72 13.30 25.32
N GLN A 627 -6.48 13.05 24.83
CA GLN A 627 -5.65 11.88 25.18
C GLN A 627 -6.33 10.53 24.93
N PHE A 628 -7.08 10.43 23.85
CA PHE A 628 -8.00 9.34 23.56
C PHE A 628 -7.30 7.96 23.61
N GLU A 629 -6.23 7.77 22.86
CA GLU A 629 -5.50 6.50 22.80
C GLU A 629 -4.93 6.06 24.15
N LEU A 630 -4.50 7.00 25.00
CA LEU A 630 -3.99 6.67 26.35
C LEU A 630 -5.11 6.20 27.29
N ARG A 631 -6.30 6.79 27.19
CA ARG A 631 -7.48 6.33 27.93
C ARG A 631 -7.89 4.93 27.50
N LEU A 632 -7.91 4.67 26.20
CA LEU A 632 -8.21 3.35 25.65
C LEU A 632 -7.16 2.31 26.03
N ALA A 633 -5.87 2.68 26.00
CA ALA A 633 -4.80 1.81 26.46
C ALA A 633 -4.95 1.40 27.92
N ALA A 634 -5.34 2.35 28.79
CA ALA A 634 -5.62 2.07 30.21
C ALA A 634 -6.75 1.04 30.38
N VAL A 635 -7.83 1.19 29.61
CA VAL A 635 -8.99 0.28 29.64
C VAL A 635 -8.61 -1.11 29.13
N LEU A 636 -8.01 -1.19 27.94
CA LEU A 636 -7.66 -2.46 27.29
C LEU A 636 -6.59 -3.23 28.08
N ALA A 637 -5.69 -2.52 28.76
CA ALA A 637 -4.69 -3.12 29.64
C ALA A 637 -5.23 -3.46 31.05
N GLY A 638 -6.44 -3.02 31.41
CA GLY A 638 -6.97 -3.14 32.78
C GLY A 638 -6.08 -2.43 33.79
N ASP A 639 -5.49 -1.26 33.45
CA ASP A 639 -4.67 -0.47 34.37
C ASP A 639 -5.55 0.44 35.23
N GLU A 640 -6.09 -0.13 36.34
CA GLU A 640 -6.99 0.58 37.25
C GLU A 640 -6.40 1.89 37.78
N LYS A 641 -5.08 1.95 38.00
CA LYS A 641 -4.40 3.14 38.47
C LYS A 641 -4.49 4.26 37.44
N MET A 642 -4.22 3.93 36.19
CA MET A 642 -4.28 4.89 35.09
C MET A 642 -5.73 5.31 34.81
N ILE A 643 -6.69 4.39 34.89
CA ILE A 643 -8.14 4.69 34.77
C ILE A 643 -8.56 5.67 35.88
N ASN A 644 -8.17 5.42 37.13
CA ASN A 644 -8.49 6.30 38.25
C ASN A 644 -7.84 7.69 38.14
N ASP A 645 -6.58 7.76 37.68
CA ASP A 645 -5.89 9.02 37.40
C ASP A 645 -6.66 9.84 36.32
N PHE A 646 -7.14 9.22 35.25
CA PHE A 646 -7.96 9.88 34.24
C PHE A 646 -9.33 10.33 34.77
N ASN A 647 -10.01 9.48 35.55
CA ASN A 647 -11.31 9.80 36.13
C ASN A 647 -11.23 10.92 37.16
N ALA A 648 -10.10 11.08 37.83
CA ALA A 648 -9.78 12.17 38.72
C ALA A 648 -9.36 13.47 38.02
N GLY A 649 -9.21 13.46 36.69
CA GLY A 649 -8.73 14.62 35.93
C GLY A 649 -7.23 14.92 36.10
N THR A 650 -6.45 13.92 36.50
CA THR A 650 -5.01 14.10 36.74
C THR A 650 -4.27 14.22 35.41
N ASP A 651 -3.28 15.13 35.32
CA ASP A 651 -2.38 15.19 34.17
C ASP A 651 -1.51 13.93 34.10
N ILE A 652 -1.89 13.00 33.22
CA ILE A 652 -1.25 11.68 33.09
C ILE A 652 0.23 11.79 32.70
N HIS A 653 0.64 12.84 31.96
CA HIS A 653 2.02 13.04 31.56
C HIS A 653 2.87 13.52 32.74
N ALA A 654 2.33 14.44 33.54
CA ALA A 654 2.98 14.86 34.78
C ALA A 654 3.04 13.72 35.80
N LYS A 655 1.97 12.93 35.93
CA LYS A 655 1.91 11.74 36.80
C LYS A 655 2.95 10.70 36.41
N THR A 656 3.04 10.36 35.11
CA THR A 656 4.06 9.43 34.61
C THR A 656 5.47 9.97 34.90
N ALA A 657 5.71 11.27 34.67
CA ALA A 657 7.01 11.88 34.99
C ALA A 657 7.34 11.78 36.49
N ALA A 658 6.41 12.12 37.35
CA ALA A 658 6.58 12.01 38.80
C ALA A 658 6.97 10.60 39.22
N GLU A 659 6.32 9.59 38.70
CA GLU A 659 6.56 8.17 39.01
C GLU A 659 7.89 7.65 38.48
N VAL A 660 8.24 7.99 37.23
CA VAL A 660 9.49 7.54 36.60
C VAL A 660 10.71 8.24 37.19
N TYR A 661 10.62 9.55 37.39
CA TYR A 661 11.72 10.32 38.00
C TYR A 661 11.74 10.27 39.55
N LYS A 662 10.72 9.65 40.15
CA LYS A 662 10.58 9.50 41.61
C LYS A 662 10.57 10.85 42.32
N VAL A 663 9.84 11.83 41.80
CA VAL A 663 9.66 13.17 42.33
C VAL A 663 8.19 13.43 42.65
N PRO A 664 7.88 14.33 43.61
CA PRO A 664 6.51 14.76 43.84
C PRO A 664 5.87 15.38 42.57
N LEU A 665 4.55 15.28 42.44
CA LEU A 665 3.83 15.73 41.23
C LEU A 665 4.02 17.23 40.95
N ASP A 666 4.04 18.04 42.01
CA ASP A 666 4.26 19.48 41.98
C ASP A 666 5.72 19.89 41.68
N ALA A 667 6.66 18.97 41.83
CA ALA A 667 8.07 19.17 41.49
C ALA A 667 8.43 18.75 40.07
N VAL A 668 7.49 18.24 39.30
CA VAL A 668 7.72 17.82 37.89
C VAL A 668 8.00 19.04 37.02
N THR A 669 9.16 19.06 36.38
CA THR A 669 9.54 20.12 35.46
C THR A 669 8.82 20.00 34.11
N LYS A 670 8.68 21.11 33.37
CA LYS A 670 8.10 21.12 32.01
C LYS A 670 8.85 20.14 31.07
N GLU A 671 10.17 20.03 31.21
CA GLU A 671 10.98 19.13 30.40
C GLU A 671 10.71 17.66 30.75
N GLN A 672 10.62 17.30 32.02
CA GLN A 672 10.27 15.94 32.45
C GLN A 672 8.87 15.56 31.96
N ARG A 673 7.89 16.48 32.08
CA ARG A 673 6.53 16.27 31.54
C ARG A 673 6.55 16.08 30.02
N ARG A 674 7.35 16.88 29.27
CA ARG A 674 7.52 16.75 27.82
C ARG A 674 8.10 15.38 27.44
N LYS A 675 9.14 14.95 28.13
CA LYS A 675 9.76 13.62 27.93
C LYS A 675 8.76 12.51 28.20
N ALA A 676 8.03 12.58 29.33
CA ALA A 676 6.99 11.61 29.66
C ALA A 676 5.86 11.57 28.63
N LYS A 677 5.46 12.73 28.03
CA LYS A 677 4.50 12.78 26.94
C LYS A 677 4.99 11.98 25.74
N VAL A 678 6.25 12.15 25.33
CA VAL A 678 6.83 11.39 24.21
C VAL A 678 6.84 9.88 24.50
N VAL A 679 7.16 9.49 25.74
CA VAL A 679 7.20 8.07 26.14
C VAL A 679 5.82 7.47 26.20
N ASN A 680 4.83 8.14 26.81
CA ASN A 680 3.46 7.64 26.92
C ASN A 680 2.88 7.25 25.57
N PHE A 681 3.10 8.08 24.53
CA PHE A 681 2.69 7.73 23.18
C PHE A 681 3.65 6.75 22.51
N GLY A 682 4.97 6.99 22.59
CA GLY A 682 5.96 6.20 21.88
C GLY A 682 5.98 4.73 22.29
N VAL A 683 5.82 4.44 23.58
CA VAL A 683 5.83 3.05 24.08
C VAL A 683 4.63 2.26 23.59
N LEU A 684 3.44 2.87 23.52
CA LEU A 684 2.24 2.21 22.96
C LEU A 684 2.43 1.83 21.50
N TYR A 685 3.18 2.65 20.74
CA TYR A 685 3.51 2.38 19.34
C TYR A 685 4.75 1.50 19.13
N GLY A 686 5.25 0.88 20.20
CA GLY A 686 6.43 0.03 20.13
C GLY A 686 7.70 0.77 19.71
N MET A 687 7.83 2.04 20.13
CA MET A 687 9.02 2.86 19.86
C MET A 687 10.23 2.22 20.53
N SER A 688 11.28 2.01 19.74
CA SER A 688 12.54 1.51 20.27
C SER A 688 13.27 2.59 21.08
N GLN A 689 14.23 2.17 21.92
CA GLN A 689 15.10 3.08 22.66
C GLN A 689 15.83 4.09 21.75
N HIS A 690 16.20 3.70 20.52
CA HIS A 690 16.77 4.62 19.54
C HIS A 690 15.78 5.69 19.08
N GLY A 691 14.52 5.27 18.81
CA GLY A 691 13.45 6.18 18.45
C GLY A 691 13.13 7.16 19.57
N LEU A 692 13.07 6.67 20.80
CA LEU A 692 12.82 7.51 21.97
C LEU A 692 13.97 8.48 22.25
N ALA A 693 15.22 8.03 22.17
CA ALA A 693 16.40 8.88 22.33
C ALA A 693 16.35 10.09 21.38
N ALA A 694 16.04 9.85 20.10
CA ALA A 694 15.89 10.90 19.10
C ALA A 694 14.68 11.82 19.37
N ALA A 695 13.50 11.25 19.67
CA ALA A 695 12.26 12.02 19.81
C ALA A 695 12.20 12.86 21.10
N ALA A 696 12.81 12.38 22.19
CA ALA A 696 12.81 13.05 23.49
C ALA A 696 14.10 13.83 23.77
N ASN A 697 15.06 13.85 22.84
CA ASN A 697 16.39 14.46 23.00
C ASN A 697 17.10 13.91 24.24
N MET A 698 17.23 12.59 24.30
CA MET A 698 17.89 11.84 25.36
C MET A 698 19.07 11.04 24.78
N ASN A 699 20.02 10.64 25.64
CA ASN A 699 20.97 9.62 25.22
C ASN A 699 20.33 8.21 25.27
N TYR A 700 20.99 7.25 24.66
CA TYR A 700 20.49 5.88 24.53
C TYR A 700 20.21 5.18 25.88
N GLN A 701 21.11 5.37 26.86
CA GLN A 701 21.00 4.77 28.20
C GLN A 701 19.84 5.38 28.99
N GLU A 702 19.66 6.71 28.91
CA GLU A 702 18.52 7.40 29.51
C GLU A 702 17.19 6.93 28.90
N ALA A 703 17.13 6.79 27.57
CA ALA A 703 15.93 6.31 26.89
C ALA A 703 15.57 4.87 27.29
N GLN A 704 16.56 3.98 27.38
CA GLN A 704 16.37 2.61 27.87
C GLN A 704 15.88 2.59 29.30
N HIS A 705 16.56 3.31 30.20
CA HIS A 705 16.17 3.41 31.60
C HIS A 705 14.74 3.95 31.76
N PHE A 706 14.36 4.95 30.96
CA PHE A 706 13.01 5.49 31.00
C PHE A 706 11.96 4.46 30.57
N ILE A 707 12.21 3.68 29.52
CA ILE A 707 11.31 2.60 29.07
C ILE A 707 11.17 1.55 30.18
N ASP A 708 12.27 1.14 30.81
CA ASP A 708 12.26 0.12 31.86
C ASP A 708 11.48 0.61 33.10
N GLU A 709 11.70 1.85 33.55
CA GLU A 709 10.95 2.46 34.64
C GLU A 709 9.48 2.68 34.28
N TYR A 710 9.16 3.09 33.05
CA TYR A 710 7.78 3.21 32.58
C TYR A 710 7.04 1.87 32.72
N PHE A 711 7.58 0.79 32.23
CA PHE A 711 6.95 -0.54 32.35
C PHE A 711 6.94 -1.06 33.80
N ARG A 712 7.89 -0.65 34.61
CA ARG A 712 7.87 -0.96 36.05
C ARG A 712 6.68 -0.30 36.77
N VAL A 713 6.34 0.94 36.40
CA VAL A 713 5.21 1.66 37.01
C VAL A 713 3.88 1.36 36.33
N ARG A 714 3.91 0.84 35.08
CA ARG A 714 2.73 0.43 34.27
C ARG A 714 2.86 -1.03 33.80
N PRO A 715 2.90 -2.02 34.71
CA PRO A 715 3.12 -3.42 34.35
C PRO A 715 1.97 -3.99 33.50
N ASN A 716 0.73 -3.49 33.66
CA ASN A 716 -0.43 -3.93 32.91
C ASN A 716 -0.33 -3.53 31.43
N ILE A 717 0.23 -2.37 31.12
CA ILE A 717 0.51 -1.97 29.72
C ILE A 717 1.48 -2.93 29.06
N ARG A 718 2.56 -3.32 29.76
CA ARG A 718 3.51 -4.30 29.24
C ARG A 718 2.84 -5.65 28.97
N LYS A 719 2.10 -6.15 29.97
CA LYS A 719 1.35 -7.41 29.87
C LYS A 719 0.39 -7.40 28.67
N TYR A 720 -0.37 -6.32 28.52
CA TYR A 720 -1.30 -6.13 27.41
C TYR A 720 -0.59 -6.22 26.04
N ILE A 721 0.55 -5.52 25.88
CA ILE A 721 1.33 -5.56 24.63
C ILE A 721 1.79 -6.98 24.34
N ASP A 722 2.40 -7.67 25.33
CA ASP A 722 2.92 -9.01 25.15
C ASP A 722 1.80 -10.03 24.85
N GLU A 723 0.65 -9.95 25.52
CA GLU A 723 -0.52 -10.80 25.27
C GLU A 723 -1.15 -10.53 23.89
N THR A 724 -1.22 -9.27 23.46
CA THR A 724 -1.74 -8.92 22.13
C THR A 724 -0.84 -9.45 21.01
N VAL A 725 0.48 -9.31 21.16
CA VAL A 725 1.43 -9.90 20.21
C VAL A 725 1.34 -11.41 20.20
N LYS A 726 1.23 -12.04 21.36
CA LYS A 726 1.01 -13.50 21.47
C LYS A 726 -0.27 -13.93 20.76
N LYS A 727 -1.39 -13.22 20.98
CA LYS A 727 -2.67 -13.50 20.28
C LYS A 727 -2.50 -13.40 18.76
N ALA A 728 -1.78 -12.39 18.27
CA ALA A 728 -1.48 -12.25 16.84
C ALA A 728 -0.71 -13.45 16.27
N HIS A 729 0.21 -14.04 17.03
CA HIS A 729 0.94 -15.26 16.63
C HIS A 729 0.08 -16.53 16.69
N ASP A 730 -0.75 -16.66 17.74
CA ASP A 730 -1.54 -17.86 17.99
C ASP A 730 -2.78 -17.90 17.07
N ASP A 731 -3.59 -16.84 17.07
CA ASP A 731 -4.88 -16.74 16.39
C ASP A 731 -4.75 -16.25 14.94
N GLY A 732 -3.64 -15.58 14.59
CA GLY A 732 -3.42 -14.98 13.27
C GLY A 732 -4.12 -13.63 13.06
N PHE A 733 -4.81 -13.10 14.08
CA PHE A 733 -5.46 -11.79 14.04
C PHE A 733 -5.46 -11.13 15.42
N VAL A 734 -5.73 -9.81 15.41
CA VAL A 734 -6.06 -9.01 16.61
C VAL A 734 -7.38 -8.28 16.39
N GLU A 735 -8.03 -7.86 17.46
CA GLU A 735 -9.36 -7.25 17.39
C GLU A 735 -9.53 -6.07 18.35
N THR A 736 -10.47 -5.17 18.03
CA THR A 736 -10.86 -4.04 18.88
C THR A 736 -11.74 -4.48 20.05
N LEU A 737 -12.06 -3.56 20.94
CA LEU A 737 -13.06 -3.77 22.01
C LEU A 737 -14.42 -4.22 21.47
N PHE A 738 -14.77 -3.85 20.26
CA PHE A 738 -16.05 -4.14 19.61
C PHE A 738 -15.97 -5.33 18.63
N GLY A 739 -14.77 -5.93 18.44
CA GLY A 739 -14.61 -7.12 17.62
C GLY A 739 -14.20 -6.87 16.16
N ARG A 740 -13.88 -5.63 15.76
CA ARG A 740 -13.27 -5.37 14.46
C ARG A 740 -11.95 -6.10 14.36
N ARG A 741 -11.74 -6.90 13.30
CA ARG A 741 -10.56 -7.75 13.13
C ARG A 741 -9.55 -7.20 12.16
N ARG A 742 -8.26 -7.42 12.48
CA ARG A 742 -7.14 -7.26 11.57
C ARG A 742 -6.32 -8.54 11.52
N TRP A 743 -6.21 -9.14 10.34
CA TRP A 743 -5.35 -10.30 10.11
C TRP A 743 -3.87 -9.89 10.15
N THR A 744 -3.02 -10.75 10.72
CA THR A 744 -1.61 -10.47 10.99
C THR A 744 -0.67 -11.55 10.44
N PRO A 745 -0.74 -11.91 9.15
CA PRO A 745 0.07 -13.00 8.59
C PRO A 745 1.58 -12.74 8.73
N ASP A 746 2.01 -11.50 8.64
CA ASP A 746 3.42 -11.10 8.66
C ASP A 746 4.10 -11.26 10.03
N VAL A 747 3.36 -11.50 11.12
CA VAL A 747 3.97 -11.81 12.44
C VAL A 747 4.74 -13.13 12.43
N LYS A 748 4.41 -14.01 11.48
CA LYS A 748 5.10 -15.31 11.26
C LYS A 748 6.24 -15.20 10.24
N SER A 749 6.54 -14.01 9.71
CA SER A 749 7.60 -13.80 8.71
C SER A 749 8.97 -14.20 9.25
N SER A 750 9.75 -14.92 8.44
CA SER A 750 11.15 -15.22 8.72
C SER A 750 12.04 -13.97 8.70
N ASN A 751 11.62 -12.91 8.02
CA ASN A 751 12.30 -11.63 8.00
C ASN A 751 12.06 -10.88 9.31
N PHE A 752 13.10 -10.73 10.12
CA PHE A 752 13.04 -10.06 11.42
C PHE A 752 12.45 -8.63 11.35
N VAL A 753 12.80 -7.85 10.34
CA VAL A 753 12.32 -6.46 10.19
C VAL A 753 10.82 -6.43 9.87
N VAL A 754 10.35 -7.30 8.98
CA VAL A 754 8.94 -7.47 8.62
C VAL A 754 8.15 -7.94 9.84
N ARG A 755 8.62 -9.00 10.49
CA ARG A 755 7.99 -9.54 11.70
C ARG A 755 7.86 -8.51 12.80
N GLN A 756 8.93 -7.78 13.15
CA GLN A 756 8.86 -6.72 14.16
C GLN A 756 7.90 -5.58 13.79
N ALA A 757 7.83 -5.22 12.50
CA ALA A 757 6.87 -4.21 12.06
C ALA A 757 5.43 -4.71 12.20
N ALA A 758 5.17 -5.98 11.87
CA ALA A 758 3.86 -6.61 12.01
C ALA A 758 3.45 -6.75 13.48
N GLU A 759 4.36 -7.15 14.37
CA GLU A 759 4.13 -7.24 15.82
C GLU A 759 3.76 -5.87 16.42
N ARG A 760 4.48 -4.79 16.04
CA ARG A 760 4.10 -3.42 16.43
C ARG A 760 2.73 -3.01 15.92
N ALA A 761 2.43 -3.31 14.65
CA ALA A 761 1.14 -3.02 14.05
C ALA A 761 -0.01 -3.81 14.73
N ALA A 762 0.25 -5.05 15.14
CA ALA A 762 -0.68 -5.88 15.90
C ALA A 762 -0.94 -5.32 17.30
N ALA A 763 0.10 -4.90 18.03
CA ALA A 763 -0.04 -4.31 19.37
C ALA A 763 -0.83 -2.99 19.36
N ASN A 764 -0.68 -2.18 18.31
CA ASN A 764 -1.37 -0.89 18.17
C ASN A 764 -2.82 -1.01 17.72
N MET A 765 -3.15 -2.04 16.96
CA MET A 765 -4.45 -2.15 16.31
C MET A 765 -5.63 -2.13 17.27
N PRO A 766 -5.64 -2.85 18.41
CA PRO A 766 -6.80 -2.82 19.29
C PRO A 766 -7.08 -1.42 19.87
N ILE A 767 -6.04 -0.63 20.14
CA ILE A 767 -6.20 0.75 20.67
C ILE A 767 -6.71 1.66 19.57
N GLN A 768 -6.01 1.76 18.45
CA GLN A 768 -6.39 2.63 17.33
C GLN A 768 -7.70 2.24 16.67
N GLY A 769 -7.98 0.94 16.60
CA GLY A 769 -9.23 0.45 16.05
C GLY A 769 -10.42 0.73 16.99
N THR A 770 -10.24 0.59 18.31
CA THR A 770 -11.29 0.95 19.29
C THR A 770 -11.58 2.46 19.27
N GLU A 771 -10.54 3.29 19.11
CA GLU A 771 -10.70 4.72 18.87
C GLU A 771 -11.53 4.99 17.61
N ALA A 772 -11.18 4.33 16.48
CA ALA A 772 -11.91 4.48 15.23
C ALA A 772 -13.38 4.05 15.36
N ASP A 773 -13.65 2.95 16.07
CA ASP A 773 -15.00 2.46 16.33
C ASP A 773 -15.82 3.46 17.15
N LEU A 774 -15.27 4.00 18.25
CA LEU A 774 -15.91 5.02 19.07
C LEU A 774 -16.13 6.32 18.28
N MET A 775 -15.17 6.73 17.44
CA MET A 775 -15.32 7.91 16.59
C MET A 775 -16.45 7.73 15.58
N LYS A 776 -16.59 6.57 14.96
CA LYS A 776 -17.69 6.24 14.04
C LYS A 776 -19.04 6.30 14.74
N MET A 777 -19.12 5.73 15.94
CA MET A 777 -20.34 5.85 16.79
C MET A 777 -20.66 7.31 17.09
N ALA A 778 -19.63 8.12 17.44
CA ALA A 778 -19.79 9.54 17.72
C ALA A 778 -20.32 10.29 16.50
N MET A 779 -19.73 10.07 15.32
CA MET A 779 -20.18 10.72 14.07
C MET A 779 -21.65 10.42 13.75
N ILE A 780 -22.07 9.16 13.90
CA ILE A 780 -23.46 8.75 13.66
C ILE A 780 -24.38 9.46 14.64
N ARG A 781 -24.07 9.41 15.94
CA ARG A 781 -24.91 10.02 16.97
C ARG A 781 -24.94 11.54 16.89
N VAL A 782 -23.82 12.17 16.52
CA VAL A 782 -23.76 13.62 16.29
C VAL A 782 -24.67 14.02 15.12
N GLU A 783 -24.65 13.29 13.99
CA GLU A 783 -25.53 13.59 12.83
C GLU A 783 -27.02 13.45 13.19
N GLU A 784 -27.38 12.42 13.98
CA GLU A 784 -28.73 12.25 14.53
C GLU A 784 -29.16 13.45 15.40
N ASN A 785 -28.31 13.86 16.34
CA ASN A 785 -28.58 14.96 17.25
C ASN A 785 -28.64 16.31 16.53
N LEU A 786 -27.78 16.57 15.54
CA LEU A 786 -27.85 17.77 14.70
C LEU A 786 -29.14 17.83 13.91
N THR A 787 -29.63 16.72 13.39
CA THR A 787 -30.93 16.65 12.70
C THR A 787 -32.07 16.98 13.65
N GLN A 788 -32.05 16.46 14.87
CA GLN A 788 -33.08 16.78 15.91
C GLN A 788 -33.02 18.25 16.30
N LEU A 789 -31.84 18.83 16.51
CA LEU A 789 -31.67 20.25 16.80
C LEU A 789 -32.23 21.15 15.70
N ALA A 790 -31.99 20.79 14.43
CA ALA A 790 -32.52 21.54 13.30
C ALA A 790 -34.05 21.52 13.23
N VAL A 791 -34.67 20.36 13.47
CA VAL A 791 -36.14 20.22 13.53
C VAL A 791 -36.73 21.04 14.70
N ALA A 792 -36.11 20.94 15.90
CA ALA A 792 -36.59 21.70 17.08
C ALA A 792 -36.51 23.23 16.86
N SER A 793 -35.41 23.71 16.24
CA SER A 793 -35.25 25.13 15.93
C SER A 793 -36.25 25.62 14.88
N ALA A 794 -36.57 24.82 13.85
CA ALA A 794 -37.61 25.14 12.86
C ALA A 794 -39.01 25.25 13.50
N HIS A 795 -39.37 24.36 14.43
CA HIS A 795 -40.63 24.42 15.15
C HIS A 795 -40.75 25.66 16.03
N LEU A 796 -39.69 26.05 16.74
CA LEU A 796 -39.66 27.25 17.56
C LEU A 796 -39.77 28.52 16.68
N GLY A 797 -39.10 28.57 15.55
CA GLY A 797 -39.22 29.67 14.61
C GLY A 797 -40.63 29.80 14.03
N ALA A 798 -41.27 28.67 13.68
CA ALA A 798 -42.65 28.67 13.21
C ALA A 798 -43.65 29.16 14.26
N GLN A 799 -43.50 28.74 15.54
CA GLN A 799 -44.33 29.21 16.65
C GLN A 799 -44.14 30.70 16.97
N GLN A 800 -42.91 31.22 16.83
CA GLN A 800 -42.63 32.65 16.99
C GLN A 800 -43.20 33.48 15.82
N ALA A 801 -43.13 32.97 14.59
CA ALA A 801 -43.73 33.59 13.41
C ALA A 801 -45.25 33.63 13.50
N GLU A 802 -45.91 32.59 14.05
CA GLU A 802 -47.37 32.60 14.34
C GLU A 802 -47.75 33.60 15.42
N LYS A 803 -46.96 33.77 16.46
CA LYS A 803 -47.21 34.76 17.54
C LYS A 803 -46.99 36.21 17.08
N ASN A 804 -46.12 36.45 16.09
CA ASN A 804 -45.83 37.78 15.53
C ASN A 804 -46.65 38.11 14.28
N SER A 805 -47.69 37.34 13.92
CA SER A 805 -48.44 37.45 12.68
C SER A 805 -49.45 38.60 12.74
N SER A 806 -48.96 39.83 12.60
CA SER A 806 -49.74 40.98 12.11
C SER A 806 -49.48 41.37 10.66
N LEU A 807 -48.83 40.51 9.83
CA LEU A 807 -48.47 40.76 8.43
C LEU A 807 -49.28 39.90 7.43
N PRO A 808 -49.62 40.42 6.24
CA PRO A 808 -50.47 39.75 5.25
C PRO A 808 -49.85 38.47 4.70
N ALA A 809 -50.69 37.50 4.29
CA ALA A 809 -50.32 36.14 3.90
C ALA A 809 -49.37 36.01 2.67
N GLU A 810 -49.23 37.06 1.85
CA GLU A 810 -48.41 37.04 0.66
C GLU A 810 -46.89 37.14 0.88
N SER A 811 -46.47 37.56 2.10
CA SER A 811 -45.04 37.56 2.48
C SER A 811 -44.54 36.26 3.14
N ARG A 812 -45.37 35.22 3.24
CA ARG A 812 -45.11 33.96 3.95
C ARG A 812 -44.46 32.88 3.09
N VAL A 813 -44.36 33.06 1.78
CA VAL A 813 -43.92 32.01 0.84
C VAL A 813 -42.42 32.07 0.51
N SER A 814 -41.67 33.04 1.01
CA SER A 814 -40.23 33.20 0.66
C SER A 814 -39.21 32.90 1.77
N GLN A 815 -39.60 32.20 2.85
CA GLN A 815 -38.62 31.62 3.79
C GLN A 815 -38.67 30.10 3.67
N SER A 816 -38.28 29.56 2.52
CA SER A 816 -37.59 28.26 2.51
C SER A 816 -36.34 28.44 3.38
N ALA A 817 -36.32 27.78 4.55
CA ALA A 817 -35.15 27.80 5.43
C ALA A 817 -33.92 27.39 4.56
N ASP A 818 -33.06 28.38 4.33
CA ASP A 818 -31.87 28.25 3.53
C ASP A 818 -31.09 27.05 4.15
N ALA A 819 -30.59 26.13 3.32
CA ALA A 819 -29.83 24.99 3.77
C ALA A 819 -28.61 25.41 4.60
N THR A 820 -28.16 26.67 4.45
CA THR A 820 -27.07 27.31 5.18
C THR A 820 -27.42 27.66 6.65
N SER A 821 -28.68 27.56 7.06
CA SER A 821 -29.14 27.92 8.40
C SER A 821 -29.18 26.75 9.39
N ARG A 822 -28.64 25.58 9.07
CA ARG A 822 -28.69 24.40 9.93
C ARG A 822 -27.27 23.93 10.32
N PRO A 823 -27.06 23.49 11.57
CA PRO A 823 -25.79 22.88 11.94
C PRO A 823 -25.50 21.63 11.09
N GLN A 824 -24.26 21.51 10.61
CA GLN A 824 -23.85 20.46 9.68
C GLN A 824 -22.47 19.91 10.02
N GLN A 825 -22.33 18.59 10.06
CA GLN A 825 -21.05 17.91 10.17
C GLN A 825 -20.31 18.00 8.83
N LEU A 826 -19.05 18.47 8.84
CA LEU A 826 -18.25 18.68 7.61
C LEU A 826 -17.07 17.76 7.50
N LEU A 827 -16.23 17.67 8.53
CA LEU A 827 -14.99 16.90 8.50
C LEU A 827 -14.82 16.06 9.76
N GLN A 828 -14.13 14.95 9.58
CA GLN A 828 -13.54 14.16 10.67
C GLN A 828 -12.02 14.10 10.46
N ILE A 829 -11.24 14.45 11.47
CA ILE A 829 -9.79 14.55 11.39
C ILE A 829 -9.20 13.93 12.65
N HIS A 830 -8.60 12.75 12.52
CA HIS A 830 -8.05 11.96 13.62
C HIS A 830 -9.10 11.66 14.69
N ASP A 831 -9.08 12.37 15.82
CA ASP A 831 -9.96 12.24 16.97
C ASP A 831 -10.92 13.45 17.14
N SER A 832 -11.04 14.28 16.08
CA SER A 832 -11.92 15.45 16.09
C SER A 832 -13.03 15.40 15.04
N ILE A 833 -14.14 16.09 15.34
CA ILE A 833 -15.27 16.34 14.44
C ILE A 833 -15.40 17.85 14.26
N LEU A 834 -15.49 18.30 12.99
CA LEU A 834 -15.70 19.70 12.62
C LEU A 834 -17.14 19.90 12.13
N ILE A 835 -17.82 20.85 12.75
CA ILE A 835 -19.19 21.25 12.43
C ILE A 835 -19.23 22.71 12.00
N GLU A 836 -20.06 23.02 11.03
CA GLU A 836 -20.46 24.37 10.66
C GLU A 836 -21.87 24.62 11.20
N CYS A 837 -22.09 25.73 11.90
CA CYS A 837 -23.40 26.08 12.42
C CYS A 837 -23.60 27.61 12.50
N PRO A 838 -24.85 28.09 12.54
CA PRO A 838 -25.17 29.50 12.81
C PRO A 838 -24.55 29.94 14.14
N LYS A 839 -24.05 31.20 14.20
CA LYS A 839 -23.39 31.77 15.40
C LYS A 839 -24.22 31.68 16.67
N ASP A 840 -25.51 31.87 16.55
CA ASP A 840 -26.47 31.80 17.68
C ASP A 840 -26.73 30.38 18.19
N MET A 841 -26.34 29.36 17.41
CA MET A 841 -26.44 27.95 17.79
C MET A 841 -25.12 27.37 18.33
N ALA A 842 -24.00 28.10 18.24
CA ALA A 842 -22.68 27.58 18.57
C ALA A 842 -22.58 26.99 19.98
N GLU A 843 -23.13 27.64 21.00
CA GLU A 843 -23.15 27.18 22.40
C GLU A 843 -23.95 25.86 22.55
N LYS A 844 -25.12 25.78 21.90
CA LYS A 844 -25.96 24.57 21.93
C LYS A 844 -25.27 23.40 21.23
N VAL A 845 -24.67 23.66 20.09
CA VAL A 845 -23.90 22.65 19.33
C VAL A 845 -22.69 22.20 20.14
N SER A 846 -21.95 23.11 20.77
CA SER A 846 -20.83 22.78 21.65
C SER A 846 -21.25 21.88 22.82
N THR A 847 -22.32 22.21 23.50
CA THR A 847 -22.86 21.42 24.62
C THR A 847 -23.27 20.03 24.14
N MET A 848 -24.03 19.96 23.03
CA MET A 848 -24.47 18.69 22.44
C MET A 848 -23.30 17.81 22.07
N LEU A 849 -22.21 18.37 21.48
CA LEU A 849 -21.01 17.64 21.14
C LEU A 849 -20.33 17.03 22.35
N VAL A 850 -20.11 17.83 23.42
CA VAL A 850 -19.52 17.34 24.67
C VAL A 850 -20.37 16.21 25.25
N GLU A 851 -21.66 16.42 25.40
CA GLU A 851 -22.56 15.41 25.97
C GLU A 851 -22.58 14.13 25.14
N THR A 852 -22.62 14.25 23.82
CA THR A 852 -22.68 13.10 22.92
C THR A 852 -21.38 12.32 22.92
N MET A 853 -20.25 13.00 22.77
CA MET A 853 -18.95 12.36 22.59
C MET A 853 -18.40 11.81 23.92
N GLU A 854 -18.52 12.55 25.05
CA GLU A 854 -18.08 12.04 26.34
C GLU A 854 -18.88 10.80 26.80
N ASN A 855 -20.16 10.71 26.43
CA ASN A 855 -21.07 9.63 26.82
C ASN A 855 -21.31 8.60 25.72
N ILE A 856 -20.48 8.56 24.67
CA ILE A 856 -20.72 7.69 23.52
C ILE A 856 -20.74 6.19 23.88
N TYR A 857 -19.94 5.78 24.86
CA TYR A 857 -19.91 4.42 25.39
C TYR A 857 -19.69 4.42 26.92
N PRO A 858 -20.73 4.58 27.73
CA PRO A 858 -20.64 4.69 29.22
C PRO A 858 -20.01 3.47 29.90
N LYS A 859 -20.07 2.28 29.23
CA LYS A 859 -19.48 1.04 29.75
C LYS A 859 -17.95 0.98 29.65
N LEU A 860 -17.30 2.01 29.08
CA LEU A 860 -15.85 2.04 28.92
C LEU A 860 -15.09 2.01 30.27
N GLY A 861 -15.69 2.53 31.33
CA GLY A 861 -15.09 2.56 32.67
C GLY A 861 -14.09 3.71 32.88
N VAL A 862 -13.66 4.38 31.85
CA VAL A 862 -12.85 5.60 31.88
C VAL A 862 -13.66 6.76 31.32
N ARG A 863 -13.59 7.91 31.98
CA ARG A 863 -14.22 9.13 31.44
C ARG A 863 -13.50 9.54 30.17
N LEU A 864 -14.25 9.72 29.10
CA LEU A 864 -13.78 10.42 27.90
C LEU A 864 -13.93 11.92 28.15
N GLN A 865 -12.93 12.68 27.73
CA GLN A 865 -12.93 14.14 27.85
C GLN A 865 -12.85 14.73 26.46
N VAL A 866 -13.66 15.74 26.19
CA VAL A 866 -13.74 16.43 24.89
C VAL A 866 -13.43 17.90 25.09
N ASP A 867 -12.48 18.39 24.30
CA ASP A 867 -12.14 19.80 24.20
C ASP A 867 -12.89 20.41 23.01
N VAL A 868 -13.59 21.54 23.21
CA VAL A 868 -14.38 22.20 22.14
C VAL A 868 -13.84 23.59 21.87
N HIS A 869 -13.68 23.90 20.60
CA HIS A 869 -13.26 25.21 20.11
C HIS A 869 -14.27 25.77 19.11
N VAL A 870 -14.47 27.09 19.14
CA VAL A 870 -15.35 27.82 18.21
C VAL A 870 -14.53 28.91 17.53
N GLY A 871 -14.63 29.00 16.21
CA GLY A 871 -13.84 29.97 15.44
C GLY A 871 -14.51 30.39 14.14
N ASP A 872 -14.01 31.48 13.56
CA ASP A 872 -14.44 32.02 12.28
C ASP A 872 -13.68 31.40 11.08
N ASN A 873 -12.72 30.51 11.35
CA ASN A 873 -11.98 29.72 10.35
C ASN A 873 -11.44 28.42 11.00
N TRP A 874 -10.95 27.50 10.16
CA TRP A 874 -10.48 26.21 10.64
C TRP A 874 -9.12 26.27 11.37
N GLY A 875 -8.34 27.33 11.20
CA GLY A 875 -7.07 27.51 11.92
C GLY A 875 -7.24 27.95 13.38
N GLU A 876 -8.43 28.45 13.73
CA GLU A 876 -8.81 28.88 15.10
C GLU A 876 -9.38 27.74 15.96
N VAL A 877 -9.76 26.62 15.38
CA VAL A 877 -10.49 25.53 16.04
C VAL A 877 -9.74 24.20 16.09
#